data_1db39b4dc9bc9584f18d3174afe6f53e
#
_entry.id   1db39b4dc9bc9584f18d3174afe6f53e
#
_cell.length_a   1.000
_cell.length_b   1.000
_cell.length_c   1.000
_cell.angle_alpha   90.00
_cell.angle_beta   90.00
_cell.angle_gamma   90.00
#
_symmetry.space_group_name_H-M   'P 1'
#
loop_
_entity.id
_entity.type
_entity.pdbx_description
1 polymer ?
#
loop_
_entity_poly.entity_id
_entity_poly.type
_entity_poly.pdbx_seq_one_letter_code
_entity_poly.pdbx_strand_id
1 'polypeptide(L)'
;MGKIIGIDLGTTNSCVAVFEGNEPVVIANSEGKRTTPSVVGFLKDGERKVGDPAKRQAITNPKNTVYSIKRFMGETYEQSRKEAEAMPYTVVNDNGYPRVEIEGRKYTPQEISAMILQKMKKTAEDYLGQEVSEAVITVPAYFSDSQRQATKEAGEIAGLKVQRIVNEPTAAALAYGVDKANKDMKIAVFDLGGGTFDISILEFGGGVFEVLSTNGDTHLGGDDFDQVIIKWLADDFKAEEDIDLTKDPMAMQRLKEAAEKAKIELSSSTSTEINLPYISAEGGVPKHLVKTLTRAQFEKLAHDLIQACLVPCQNAVRDANLQTSDIDEVILVGGSSRIPAVQTLVKNYFGKEPSKGVNPDEVVAVGAAIQGAILNKESGVGNIVLLDVTPLTLGIETMGGVMTKLIEANTTIPCKKSETFSTAADNQTAVTIHVLQGERPMASQNKSIGQFNLEGIAPARRGVPQIEVTFDIDANGILNVSAKDKATGKEQKIRIEASSGLSQEEIDKMKAEAEQNAAADKAEREKVDKLNQADSLIFTTENFLKDNADKVPADKKAPIETALQQLKDAHKAGDVAAIDNATNALNTAVQAASAQMYQGGAQPGADAQGAQGGQQAQDNGSNGADDIQDADFEEVK
;
A
#
# COMPACT_ATOMS: atom_id res chain seq x y z
N MET A 1 -21.66 8.57 -11.43
CA MET A 1 -21.03 8.30 -10.13
C MET A 1 -19.54 8.21 -10.38
N GLY A 2 -18.71 8.71 -9.45
CA GLY A 2 -17.25 8.58 -9.57
C GLY A 2 -16.81 7.12 -9.53
N LYS A 3 -15.61 6.82 -10.03
CA LYS A 3 -15.01 5.49 -9.90
C LYS A 3 -14.54 5.26 -8.46
N ILE A 4 -14.81 4.09 -7.91
CA ILE A 4 -14.25 3.63 -6.64
C ILE A 4 -12.99 2.82 -6.96
N ILE A 5 -11.84 3.26 -6.46
CA ILE A 5 -10.59 2.53 -6.66
C ILE A 5 -10.38 1.49 -5.55
N GLY A 6 -9.71 0.40 -5.88
CA GLY A 6 -9.24 -0.60 -4.92
C GLY A 6 -7.78 -0.38 -4.61
N ILE A 7 -7.43 -0.27 -3.32
CA ILE A 7 -6.06 -0.07 -2.87
C ILE A 7 -5.66 -1.20 -1.92
N ASP A 8 -4.60 -1.89 -2.27
CA ASP A 8 -3.82 -2.71 -1.35
C ASP A 8 -2.75 -1.84 -0.71
N LEU A 9 -2.93 -1.50 0.58
CA LEU A 9 -1.96 -0.75 1.38
C LEU A 9 -1.02 -1.73 2.08
N GLY A 10 -0.05 -2.26 1.35
CA GLY A 10 0.88 -3.25 1.88
C GLY A 10 1.99 -2.65 2.74
N THR A 11 2.60 -3.46 3.62
CA THR A 11 3.73 -3.07 4.48
C THR A 11 4.94 -2.64 3.67
N THR A 12 5.28 -3.39 2.62
CA THR A 12 6.47 -3.16 1.78
C THR A 12 6.12 -2.50 0.47
N ASN A 13 5.05 -2.95 -0.20
CA ASN A 13 4.58 -2.41 -1.47
C ASN A 13 3.06 -2.22 -1.43
N SER A 14 2.58 -1.17 -2.08
CA SER A 14 1.16 -0.90 -2.29
C SER A 14 0.80 -1.04 -3.75
N CYS A 15 -0.46 -1.38 -4.02
CA CYS A 15 -1.00 -1.58 -5.35
C CYS A 15 -2.35 -0.89 -5.50
N VAL A 16 -2.65 -0.34 -6.67
CA VAL A 16 -3.95 0.28 -6.95
C VAL A 16 -4.56 -0.32 -8.21
N ALA A 17 -5.85 -0.59 -8.16
CA ALA A 17 -6.62 -1.11 -9.27
C ALA A 17 -7.97 -0.39 -9.38
N VAL A 18 -8.57 -0.47 -10.57
CA VAL A 18 -9.90 0.06 -10.86
C VAL A 18 -10.69 -0.97 -11.66
N PHE A 19 -12.02 -0.95 -11.52
CA PHE A 19 -12.89 -1.76 -12.37
C PHE A 19 -13.33 -0.94 -13.58
N GLU A 20 -12.94 -1.38 -14.78
CA GLU A 20 -13.19 -0.69 -16.04
C GLU A 20 -13.45 -1.69 -17.16
N GLY A 21 -14.36 -1.41 -18.06
CA GLY A 21 -14.68 -2.29 -19.19
C GLY A 21 -15.17 -3.69 -18.78
N ASN A 22 -15.81 -3.84 -17.62
CA ASN A 22 -16.24 -5.10 -16.99
C ASN A 22 -15.08 -5.98 -16.48
N GLU A 23 -13.89 -5.44 -16.35
CA GLU A 23 -12.71 -6.15 -15.83
C GLU A 23 -11.94 -5.29 -14.82
N PRO A 24 -11.30 -5.89 -13.81
CA PRO A 24 -10.40 -5.16 -12.92
C PRO A 24 -9.05 -4.91 -13.61
N VAL A 25 -8.59 -3.68 -13.57
CA VAL A 25 -7.33 -3.22 -14.17
C VAL A 25 -6.39 -2.74 -13.08
N VAL A 26 -5.20 -3.33 -12.97
CA VAL A 26 -4.14 -2.83 -12.10
C VAL A 26 -3.42 -1.68 -12.80
N ILE A 27 -3.35 -0.54 -12.11
CA ILE A 27 -2.82 0.70 -12.67
C ILE A 27 -1.31 0.77 -12.44
N ALA A 28 -0.56 1.02 -13.52
CA ALA A 28 0.86 1.27 -13.41
C ALA A 28 1.13 2.69 -12.89
N ASN A 29 2.13 2.83 -12.00
CA ASN A 29 2.54 4.13 -11.47
C ASN A 29 3.36 4.94 -12.50
N SER A 30 3.76 6.16 -12.12
CA SER A 30 4.57 7.05 -12.97
C SER A 30 5.95 6.47 -13.35
N GLU A 31 6.41 5.47 -12.62
CA GLU A 31 7.65 4.74 -12.88
C GLU A 31 7.43 3.49 -13.77
N GLY A 32 6.22 3.28 -14.28
CA GLY A 32 5.82 2.15 -15.13
C GLY A 32 5.67 0.82 -14.38
N LYS A 33 5.66 0.83 -13.05
CA LYS A 33 5.51 -0.36 -12.21
C LYS A 33 4.06 -0.52 -11.74
N ARG A 34 3.62 -1.76 -11.58
CA ARG A 34 2.26 -2.10 -11.11
C ARG A 34 2.14 -2.08 -9.57
N THR A 35 3.27 -2.07 -8.87
CA THR A 35 3.36 -1.88 -7.43
C THR A 35 4.23 -0.68 -7.10
N THR A 36 3.96 -0.03 -5.99
CA THR A 36 4.69 1.14 -5.49
C THR A 36 5.26 0.82 -4.12
N PRO A 37 6.56 0.97 -3.87
CA PRO A 37 7.12 0.81 -2.53
C PRO A 37 6.41 1.68 -1.50
N SER A 38 6.02 1.11 -0.35
CA SER A 38 5.39 1.81 0.78
C SER A 38 6.45 2.57 1.59
N VAL A 39 7.15 3.49 0.92
CA VAL A 39 8.30 4.24 1.45
C VAL A 39 8.06 5.73 1.25
N VAL A 40 8.30 6.52 2.31
CA VAL A 40 8.19 7.98 2.30
C VAL A 40 9.53 8.59 2.68
N GLY A 41 10.08 9.43 1.82
CA GLY A 41 11.34 10.15 2.05
C GLY A 41 11.08 11.64 2.26
N PHE A 42 11.76 12.23 3.24
CA PHE A 42 11.70 13.66 3.54
C PHE A 42 13.03 14.31 3.15
N LEU A 43 12.97 15.40 2.42
CA LEU A 43 14.12 16.19 1.98
C LEU A 43 14.27 17.44 2.85
N LYS A 44 15.48 18.01 2.87
CA LYS A 44 15.82 19.17 3.70
C LYS A 44 15.04 20.45 3.37
N ASP A 45 14.51 20.56 2.18
CA ASP A 45 13.66 21.67 1.68
C ASP A 45 12.17 21.50 2.00
N GLY A 46 11.81 20.42 2.72
CA GLY A 46 10.43 20.07 3.07
C GLY A 46 9.70 19.27 1.98
N GLU A 47 10.33 19.02 0.82
CA GLU A 47 9.79 18.16 -0.22
C GLU A 47 9.66 16.71 0.28
N ARG A 48 8.62 16.02 -0.19
CA ARG A 48 8.35 14.62 0.13
C ARG A 48 8.43 13.76 -1.12
N LYS A 49 9.04 12.60 -0.99
CA LYS A 49 9.07 11.58 -2.04
C LYS A 49 8.37 10.32 -1.55
N VAL A 50 7.62 9.68 -2.44
CA VAL A 50 6.91 8.42 -2.13
C VAL A 50 7.24 7.39 -3.20
N GLY A 51 7.39 6.13 -2.77
CA GLY A 51 7.66 5.03 -3.67
C GLY A 51 9.14 4.87 -4.05
N ASP A 52 9.42 4.54 -5.29
CA ASP A 52 10.78 4.30 -5.78
C ASP A 52 11.75 5.49 -5.58
N PRO A 53 11.35 6.76 -5.78
CA PRO A 53 12.19 7.90 -5.48
C PRO A 53 12.61 7.96 -4.00
N ALA A 54 11.68 7.66 -3.08
CA ALA A 54 11.98 7.59 -1.65
C ALA A 54 12.89 6.40 -1.32
N LYS A 55 12.63 5.22 -1.90
CA LYS A 55 13.45 4.02 -1.70
C LYS A 55 14.90 4.25 -2.15
N ARG A 56 15.12 4.94 -3.27
CA ARG A 56 16.48 5.25 -3.75
C ARG A 56 17.29 6.17 -2.84
N GLN A 57 16.64 7.08 -2.11
CA GLN A 57 17.36 7.96 -1.16
C GLN A 57 17.65 7.30 0.20
N ALA A 58 17.04 6.15 0.51
CA ALA A 58 17.13 5.50 1.81
C ALA A 58 18.59 5.24 2.24
N ILE A 59 19.49 4.89 1.30
CA ILE A 59 20.92 4.67 1.57
C ILE A 59 21.60 5.95 2.07
N THR A 60 21.33 7.09 1.44
CA THR A 60 22.00 8.37 1.73
C THR A 60 21.29 9.20 2.80
N ASN A 61 20.01 8.91 3.05
CA ASN A 61 19.17 9.63 4.00
C ASN A 61 18.28 8.66 4.81
N PRO A 62 18.86 7.65 5.49
CA PRO A 62 18.09 6.61 6.19
C PRO A 62 17.23 7.16 7.34
N LYS A 63 17.69 8.20 8.03
CA LYS A 63 16.99 8.80 9.17
C LYS A 63 15.72 9.54 8.78
N ASN A 64 15.63 10.03 7.54
CA ASN A 64 14.47 10.75 7.01
C ASN A 64 13.74 9.96 5.92
N THR A 65 13.91 8.63 5.89
CA THR A 65 13.23 7.73 4.97
C THR A 65 12.48 6.67 5.75
N VAL A 66 11.16 6.76 5.72
CA VAL A 66 10.25 5.93 6.51
C VAL A 66 9.71 4.78 5.65
N TYR A 67 9.78 3.57 6.17
CA TYR A 67 9.24 2.35 5.56
C TYR A 67 8.64 1.44 6.64
N SER A 68 7.93 0.40 6.25
CA SER A 68 7.26 -0.56 7.15
C SER A 68 6.35 0.11 8.21
N ILE A 69 5.82 1.29 7.90
CA ILE A 69 5.01 2.10 8.83
C ILE A 69 3.73 1.37 9.26
N LYS A 70 3.22 0.44 8.46
CA LYS A 70 2.04 -0.36 8.75
C LYS A 70 2.19 -1.18 10.04
N ARG A 71 3.43 -1.52 10.47
CA ARG A 71 3.72 -2.21 11.73
C ARG A 71 3.42 -1.37 12.99
N PHE A 72 3.30 -0.05 12.84
CA PHE A 72 2.97 0.89 13.92
C PHE A 72 1.50 1.31 13.93
N MET A 73 0.74 0.89 12.90
CA MET A 73 -0.63 1.31 12.70
C MET A 73 -1.54 0.78 13.79
N GLY A 74 -2.20 1.68 14.55
CA GLY A 74 -3.15 1.31 15.60
C GLY A 74 -2.54 0.58 16.82
N GLU A 75 -1.22 0.62 16.96
CA GLU A 75 -0.48 -0.01 18.06
C GLU A 75 -0.05 1.02 19.11
N THR A 76 0.12 0.56 20.36
CA THR A 76 0.79 1.36 21.39
C THR A 76 2.31 1.29 21.21
N TYR A 77 3.04 2.27 21.77
CA TYR A 77 4.50 2.27 21.70
C TYR A 77 5.12 1.02 22.34
N GLU A 78 4.56 0.55 23.47
CA GLU A 78 5.07 -0.63 24.16
C GLU A 78 4.88 -1.92 23.32
N GLN A 79 3.78 -2.02 22.56
CA GLN A 79 3.51 -3.15 21.69
C GLN A 79 4.48 -3.19 20.50
N SER A 80 4.81 -2.02 19.95
CA SER A 80 5.69 -1.86 18.78
C SER A 80 7.14 -1.46 19.12
N ARG A 81 7.54 -1.59 20.39
CA ARG A 81 8.85 -1.12 20.86
C ARG A 81 10.03 -1.81 20.18
N LYS A 82 9.94 -3.11 19.97
CA LYS A 82 11.01 -3.87 19.30
C LYS A 82 11.20 -3.43 17.85
N GLU A 83 10.10 -3.20 17.18
CA GLU A 83 10.08 -2.67 15.81
C GLU A 83 10.66 -1.26 15.78
N ALA A 84 10.27 -0.40 16.74
CA ALA A 84 10.76 0.97 16.84
C ALA A 84 12.29 1.03 17.04
N GLU A 85 12.83 0.16 17.90
CA GLU A 85 14.27 0.05 18.17
C GLU A 85 15.06 -0.49 16.96
N ALA A 86 14.42 -1.23 16.05
CA ALA A 86 15.07 -1.80 14.85
C ALA A 86 15.09 -0.84 13.65
N MET A 87 14.32 0.27 13.69
CA MET A 87 14.24 1.20 12.56
C MET A 87 15.45 2.15 12.50
N PRO A 88 15.93 2.50 11.29
CA PRO A 88 17.01 3.50 11.14
C PRO A 88 16.53 4.94 11.33
N TYR A 89 15.22 5.19 11.21
CA TYR A 89 14.58 6.46 11.52
C TYR A 89 14.07 6.48 12.97
N THR A 90 13.89 7.67 13.53
CA THR A 90 13.55 7.81 14.94
C THR A 90 12.04 7.59 15.16
N VAL A 91 11.70 6.62 16.00
CA VAL A 91 10.34 6.42 16.49
C VAL A 91 10.32 6.75 17.99
N VAL A 92 9.47 7.70 18.38
CA VAL A 92 9.35 8.19 19.76
C VAL A 92 8.04 7.78 20.39
N ASN A 93 8.07 7.63 21.72
CA ASN A 93 6.84 7.48 22.50
C ASN A 93 6.21 8.87 22.71
N ASP A 94 5.01 9.07 22.21
CA ASP A 94 4.24 10.27 22.39
C ASP A 94 2.88 9.93 23.02
N ASN A 95 2.76 10.18 24.30
CA ASN A 95 1.56 9.84 25.09
C ASN A 95 1.13 8.36 25.01
N GLY A 96 2.09 7.44 24.94
CA GLY A 96 1.84 6.00 24.83
C GLY A 96 1.77 5.47 23.41
N TYR A 97 1.87 6.34 22.37
CA TYR A 97 1.75 5.96 20.97
C TYR A 97 3.04 6.20 20.18
N PRO A 98 3.33 5.35 19.17
CA PRO A 98 4.49 5.54 18.32
C PRO A 98 4.28 6.74 17.38
N ARG A 99 5.29 7.61 17.30
CA ARG A 99 5.38 8.71 16.34
C ARG A 99 6.73 8.67 15.64
N VAL A 100 6.74 8.92 14.36
CA VAL A 100 7.98 9.09 13.61
C VAL A 100 8.43 10.53 13.73
N GLU A 101 9.64 10.75 14.25
CA GLU A 101 10.20 12.10 14.37
C GLU A 101 11.16 12.40 13.21
N ILE A 102 10.80 13.39 12.41
CA ILE A 102 11.60 13.89 11.28
C ILE A 102 11.85 15.38 11.49
N GLU A 103 13.10 15.78 11.64
CA GLU A 103 13.52 17.19 11.79
C GLU A 103 12.74 17.95 12.89
N GLY A 104 12.42 17.24 13.98
CA GLY A 104 11.71 17.79 15.15
C GLY A 104 10.18 17.82 14.98
N ARG A 105 9.62 17.42 13.84
CA ARG A 105 8.19 17.18 13.67
C ARG A 105 7.87 15.70 13.91
N LYS A 106 6.80 15.45 14.66
CA LYS A 106 6.28 14.11 14.94
C LYS A 106 5.12 13.81 13.99
N TYR A 107 5.22 12.69 13.29
CA TYR A 107 4.20 12.17 12.37
C TYR A 107 3.55 10.93 12.94
N THR A 108 2.24 10.82 12.79
CA THR A 108 1.52 9.60 13.12
C THR A 108 1.73 8.54 12.04
N PRO A 109 1.59 7.24 12.36
CA PRO A 109 1.55 6.20 11.35
C PRO A 109 0.48 6.43 10.28
N GLN A 110 -0.66 7.02 10.67
CA GLN A 110 -1.74 7.39 9.75
C GLN A 110 -1.32 8.48 8.77
N GLU A 111 -0.61 9.54 9.21
CA GLU A 111 -0.10 10.60 8.31
C GLU A 111 0.87 10.02 7.27
N ILE A 112 1.80 9.17 7.69
CA ILE A 112 2.76 8.55 6.78
C ILE A 112 2.04 7.61 5.79
N SER A 113 1.09 6.80 6.26
CA SER A 113 0.28 5.94 5.40
C SER A 113 -0.60 6.75 4.45
N ALA A 114 -1.12 7.89 4.89
CA ALA A 114 -1.89 8.80 4.04
C ALA A 114 -1.05 9.34 2.87
N MET A 115 0.23 9.61 3.05
CA MET A 115 1.13 10.03 1.96
C MET A 115 1.26 8.93 0.89
N ILE A 116 1.31 7.66 1.31
CA ILE A 116 1.32 6.52 0.38
C ILE A 116 -0.03 6.43 -0.35
N LEU A 117 -1.14 6.55 0.38
CA LEU A 117 -2.48 6.53 -0.20
C LEU A 117 -2.73 7.69 -1.17
N GLN A 118 -2.17 8.88 -0.91
CA GLN A 118 -2.18 10.00 -1.84
C GLN A 118 -1.45 9.67 -3.16
N LYS A 119 -0.31 8.98 -3.08
CA LYS A 119 0.40 8.51 -4.30
C LYS A 119 -0.47 7.50 -5.06
N MET A 120 -1.19 6.60 -4.37
CA MET A 120 -2.12 5.66 -5.03
C MET A 120 -3.29 6.39 -5.67
N LYS A 121 -3.91 7.34 -4.95
CA LYS A 121 -4.96 8.22 -5.48
C LYS A 121 -4.48 8.95 -6.73
N LYS A 122 -3.33 9.60 -6.65
CA LYS A 122 -2.74 10.32 -7.78
C LYS A 122 -2.45 9.43 -8.98
N THR A 123 -1.93 8.22 -8.74
CA THR A 123 -1.71 7.23 -9.80
C THR A 123 -3.02 6.86 -10.51
N ALA A 124 -4.10 6.69 -9.75
CA ALA A 124 -5.41 6.41 -10.33
C ALA A 124 -6.00 7.60 -11.10
N GLU A 125 -5.85 8.82 -10.57
CA GLU A 125 -6.30 10.06 -11.23
C GLU A 125 -5.55 10.31 -12.55
N ASP A 126 -4.24 10.07 -12.56
CA ASP A 126 -3.42 10.21 -13.77
C ASP A 126 -3.84 9.22 -14.86
N TYR A 127 -4.20 7.99 -14.48
CA TYR A 127 -4.69 6.96 -15.39
C TYR A 127 -6.10 7.27 -15.90
N LEU A 128 -7.02 7.63 -15.00
CA LEU A 128 -8.43 7.85 -15.32
C LEU A 128 -8.70 9.20 -15.98
N GLY A 129 -7.78 10.17 -15.86
CA GLY A 129 -7.97 11.54 -16.33
C GLY A 129 -9.06 12.31 -15.58
N GLN A 130 -9.43 11.88 -14.37
CA GLN A 130 -10.46 12.50 -13.54
C GLN A 130 -10.11 12.39 -12.06
N GLU A 131 -10.72 13.24 -11.24
CA GLU A 131 -10.57 13.19 -9.79
C GLU A 131 -11.15 11.90 -9.20
N VAL A 132 -10.46 11.34 -8.21
CA VAL A 132 -10.87 10.15 -7.45
C VAL A 132 -11.09 10.53 -6.00
N SER A 133 -12.31 10.36 -5.51
CA SER A 133 -12.69 10.71 -4.14
C SER A 133 -13.06 9.51 -3.26
N GLU A 134 -13.19 8.31 -3.83
CA GLU A 134 -13.70 7.14 -3.12
C GLU A 134 -12.79 5.92 -3.32
N ALA A 135 -12.59 5.14 -2.25
CA ALA A 135 -11.76 3.94 -2.30
C ALA A 135 -12.30 2.80 -1.43
N VAL A 136 -11.93 1.58 -1.82
CA VAL A 136 -11.89 0.40 -0.96
C VAL A 136 -10.42 0.18 -0.60
N ILE A 137 -10.11 0.04 0.69
CA ILE A 137 -8.74 -0.16 1.18
C ILE A 137 -8.68 -1.50 1.90
N THR A 138 -7.59 -2.25 1.70
CA THR A 138 -7.43 -3.56 2.32
C THR A 138 -6.59 -3.50 3.59
N VAL A 139 -6.84 -4.46 4.46
CA VAL A 139 -6.10 -4.68 5.71
C VAL A 139 -5.85 -6.18 5.89
N PRO A 140 -4.80 -6.59 6.62
CA PRO A 140 -4.64 -7.97 7.05
C PRO A 140 -5.89 -8.47 7.79
N ALA A 141 -6.25 -9.73 7.59
CA ALA A 141 -7.45 -10.29 8.21
C ALA A 141 -7.36 -10.29 9.74
N TYR A 142 -6.16 -10.47 10.28
CA TYR A 142 -5.88 -10.53 11.72
C TYR A 142 -5.65 -9.16 12.38
N PHE A 143 -5.88 -8.06 11.63
CA PHE A 143 -5.83 -6.71 12.20
C PHE A 143 -6.90 -6.51 13.26
N SER A 144 -6.49 -5.92 14.38
CA SER A 144 -7.40 -5.48 15.44
C SER A 144 -8.29 -4.33 14.97
N ASP A 145 -9.34 -4.05 15.72
CA ASP A 145 -10.26 -2.94 15.46
C ASP A 145 -9.50 -1.59 15.40
N SER A 146 -8.57 -1.34 16.33
CA SER A 146 -7.74 -0.13 16.33
C SER A 146 -6.91 0.02 15.06
N GLN A 147 -6.37 -1.06 14.51
CA GLN A 147 -5.57 -1.05 13.28
C GLN A 147 -6.44 -0.79 12.04
N ARG A 148 -7.66 -1.35 12.00
CA ARG A 148 -8.66 -1.10 10.94
C ARG A 148 -9.11 0.36 10.94
N GLN A 149 -9.42 0.91 12.12
CA GLN A 149 -9.82 2.29 12.27
C GLN A 149 -8.69 3.25 11.86
N ALA A 150 -7.45 2.98 12.28
CA ALA A 150 -6.28 3.77 11.89
C ALA A 150 -6.04 3.76 10.37
N THR A 151 -6.30 2.62 9.71
CA THR A 151 -6.21 2.51 8.25
C THR A 151 -7.30 3.34 7.56
N LYS A 152 -8.52 3.33 8.09
CA LYS A 152 -9.62 4.18 7.59
C LYS A 152 -9.29 5.66 7.72
N GLU A 153 -8.76 6.09 8.88
CA GLU A 153 -8.30 7.47 9.14
C GLU A 153 -7.21 7.89 8.15
N ALA A 154 -6.24 7.01 7.87
CA ALA A 154 -5.21 7.27 6.86
C ALA A 154 -5.82 7.54 5.48
N GLY A 155 -6.85 6.78 5.09
CA GLY A 155 -7.61 7.01 3.86
C GLY A 155 -8.30 8.37 3.85
N GLU A 156 -8.93 8.73 4.96
CA GLU A 156 -9.60 10.03 5.12
C GLU A 156 -8.60 11.20 5.08
N ILE A 157 -7.45 11.08 5.75
CA ILE A 157 -6.36 12.07 5.70
C ILE A 157 -5.82 12.21 4.26
N ALA A 158 -5.80 11.12 3.49
CA ALA A 158 -5.41 11.15 2.08
C ALA A 158 -6.45 11.82 1.15
N GLY A 159 -7.59 12.26 1.69
CA GLY A 159 -8.67 12.86 0.92
C GLY A 159 -9.51 11.83 0.16
N LEU A 160 -9.59 10.60 0.69
CA LEU A 160 -10.41 9.52 0.17
C LEU A 160 -11.58 9.24 1.12
N LYS A 161 -12.79 9.16 0.60
CA LYS A 161 -13.91 8.56 1.31
C LYS A 161 -13.76 7.05 1.26
N VAL A 162 -13.38 6.44 2.38
CA VAL A 162 -13.22 4.99 2.48
C VAL A 162 -14.61 4.36 2.53
N GLN A 163 -15.02 3.78 1.42
CA GLN A 163 -16.34 3.13 1.29
C GLN A 163 -16.38 1.80 2.03
N ARG A 164 -15.26 1.08 2.04
CA ARG A 164 -15.12 -0.18 2.77
C ARG A 164 -13.66 -0.46 3.11
N ILE A 165 -13.44 -1.06 4.28
CA ILE A 165 -12.22 -1.79 4.63
C ILE A 165 -12.50 -3.27 4.38
N VAL A 166 -11.61 -3.95 3.65
CA VAL A 166 -11.76 -5.36 3.27
C VAL A 166 -10.50 -6.12 3.69
N ASN A 167 -10.67 -7.34 4.18
CA ASN A 167 -9.52 -8.19 4.51
C ASN A 167 -8.76 -8.61 3.25
N GLU A 168 -7.44 -8.58 3.29
CA GLU A 168 -6.54 -8.93 2.18
C GLU A 168 -6.85 -10.32 1.60
N PRO A 169 -6.94 -11.40 2.42
CA PRO A 169 -7.28 -12.73 1.89
C PRO A 169 -8.71 -12.81 1.33
N THR A 170 -9.64 -12.03 1.88
CA THR A 170 -11.01 -11.95 1.36
C THR A 170 -11.05 -11.26 0.00
N ALA A 171 -10.30 -10.17 -0.17
CA ALA A 171 -10.15 -9.52 -1.47
C ALA A 171 -9.50 -10.47 -2.49
N ALA A 172 -8.44 -11.18 -2.10
CA ALA A 172 -7.79 -12.15 -2.98
C ALA A 172 -8.74 -13.30 -3.39
N ALA A 173 -9.55 -13.80 -2.46
CA ALA A 173 -10.57 -14.82 -2.76
C ALA A 173 -11.63 -14.29 -3.74
N LEU A 174 -12.08 -13.05 -3.57
CA LEU A 174 -13.02 -12.41 -4.49
C LEU A 174 -12.44 -12.30 -5.90
N ALA A 175 -11.19 -11.86 -6.03
CA ALA A 175 -10.49 -11.78 -7.32
C ALA A 175 -10.32 -13.15 -7.98
N TYR A 176 -10.02 -14.17 -7.19
CA TYR A 176 -9.85 -15.55 -7.69
C TYR A 176 -11.18 -16.18 -8.10
N GLY A 177 -12.24 -15.94 -7.32
CA GLY A 177 -13.52 -16.64 -7.43
C GLY A 177 -14.57 -15.94 -8.28
N VAL A 178 -14.39 -14.68 -8.70
CA VAL A 178 -15.42 -13.91 -9.41
C VAL A 178 -15.91 -14.64 -10.67
N ASP A 179 -15.02 -15.25 -11.42
CA ASP A 179 -15.34 -16.03 -12.62
C ASP A 179 -15.85 -17.46 -12.31
N LYS A 180 -15.74 -17.89 -11.05
CA LYS A 180 -16.07 -19.23 -10.57
C LYS A 180 -17.27 -19.23 -9.62
N ALA A 181 -17.95 -18.10 -9.45
CA ALA A 181 -19.03 -17.90 -8.46
C ALA A 181 -20.20 -18.90 -8.55
N ASN A 182 -20.32 -19.64 -9.65
CA ASN A 182 -21.31 -20.71 -9.84
C ASN A 182 -20.84 -22.10 -9.37
N LYS A 183 -19.62 -22.23 -8.82
CA LYS A 183 -19.07 -23.47 -8.29
C LYS A 183 -19.05 -23.39 -6.78
N ASP A 184 -19.51 -24.43 -6.10
CA ASP A 184 -19.30 -24.54 -4.66
C ASP A 184 -17.86 -25.02 -4.41
N MET A 185 -17.06 -24.20 -3.74
CA MET A 185 -15.66 -24.46 -3.46
C MET A 185 -15.25 -23.98 -2.08
N LYS A 186 -14.38 -24.75 -1.44
CA LYS A 186 -13.69 -24.37 -0.21
C LYS A 186 -12.22 -24.09 -0.53
N ILE A 187 -11.75 -22.91 -0.20
CA ILE A 187 -10.39 -22.47 -0.49
C ILE A 187 -9.65 -22.05 0.78
N ALA A 188 -8.34 -22.23 0.78
CA ALA A 188 -7.45 -21.63 1.74
C ALA A 188 -6.67 -20.52 1.07
N VAL A 189 -6.69 -19.32 1.63
CA VAL A 189 -5.88 -18.18 1.19
C VAL A 189 -4.75 -18.00 2.18
N PHE A 190 -3.54 -18.28 1.74
CA PHE A 190 -2.30 -18.17 2.50
C PHE A 190 -1.60 -16.88 2.07
N ASP A 191 -1.67 -15.86 2.90
CA ASP A 191 -1.11 -14.54 2.63
C ASP A 191 0.12 -14.29 3.51
N LEU A 192 1.30 -14.36 2.92
CA LEU A 192 2.57 -14.00 3.56
C LEU A 192 3.14 -12.77 2.88
N GLY A 193 2.81 -11.63 3.46
CA GLY A 193 3.21 -10.30 2.98
C GLY A 193 4.61 -9.88 3.45
N GLY A 194 4.85 -8.57 3.47
CA GLY A 194 6.10 -8.00 3.95
C GLY A 194 6.19 -7.92 5.47
N GLY A 195 5.07 -7.74 6.17
CA GLY A 195 5.05 -7.54 7.62
C GLY A 195 4.08 -8.43 8.38
N THR A 196 3.14 -9.09 7.69
CA THR A 196 2.07 -9.88 8.30
C THR A 196 1.92 -11.21 7.60
N PHE A 197 1.41 -12.18 8.34
CA PHE A 197 0.97 -13.48 7.85
C PHE A 197 -0.49 -13.70 8.21
N ASP A 198 -1.32 -14.03 7.21
CA ASP A 198 -2.72 -14.39 7.37
C ASP A 198 -3.04 -15.69 6.65
N ILE A 199 -3.89 -16.50 7.26
CA ILE A 199 -4.52 -17.66 6.65
C ILE A 199 -6.02 -17.57 6.85
N SER A 200 -6.79 -17.64 5.77
CA SER A 200 -8.25 -17.64 5.82
C SER A 200 -8.80 -18.83 5.07
N ILE A 201 -9.81 -19.46 5.65
CA ILE A 201 -10.58 -20.52 5.03
C ILE A 201 -11.91 -19.93 4.60
N LEU A 202 -12.21 -20.04 3.30
CA LEU A 202 -13.41 -19.49 2.71
C LEU A 202 -14.19 -20.56 1.95
N GLU A 203 -15.50 -20.37 1.91
CA GLU A 203 -16.41 -21.08 1.03
C GLU A 203 -17.08 -20.09 0.09
N PHE A 204 -17.21 -20.44 -1.17
CA PHE A 204 -18.00 -19.67 -2.09
C PHE A 204 -18.86 -20.56 -2.98
N GLY A 205 -20.07 -20.08 -3.27
CA GLY A 205 -21.05 -20.73 -4.10
C GLY A 205 -22.30 -19.89 -4.25
N GLY A 206 -22.98 -19.99 -5.38
CA GLY A 206 -24.23 -19.26 -5.62
C GLY A 206 -24.09 -17.73 -5.55
N GLY A 207 -22.89 -17.17 -5.74
CA GLY A 207 -22.61 -15.73 -5.62
C GLY A 207 -22.33 -15.24 -4.21
N VAL A 208 -22.23 -16.13 -3.21
CA VAL A 208 -21.86 -15.80 -1.83
C VAL A 208 -20.43 -16.21 -1.59
N PHE A 209 -19.64 -15.31 -1.04
CA PHE A 209 -18.27 -15.54 -0.54
C PHE A 209 -18.33 -15.42 0.98
N GLU A 210 -18.10 -16.51 1.68
CA GLU A 210 -18.17 -16.57 3.13
C GLU A 210 -16.82 -16.98 3.72
N VAL A 211 -16.30 -16.18 4.63
CA VAL A 211 -15.13 -16.55 5.43
C VAL A 211 -15.61 -17.46 6.57
N LEU A 212 -15.08 -18.68 6.64
CA LEU A 212 -15.39 -19.64 7.70
C LEU A 212 -14.51 -19.41 8.93
N SER A 213 -13.24 -19.12 8.69
CA SER A 213 -12.28 -18.81 9.75
C SER A 213 -11.09 -18.02 9.22
N THR A 214 -10.44 -17.28 10.11
CA THR A 214 -9.17 -16.62 9.85
C THR A 214 -8.27 -16.74 11.06
N ASN A 215 -6.95 -16.81 10.82
CA ASN A 215 -5.91 -16.81 11.85
C ASN A 215 -4.65 -16.17 11.25
N GLY A 216 -3.68 -15.73 12.08
CA GLY A 216 -2.50 -15.09 11.54
C GLY A 216 -1.53 -14.60 12.61
N ASP A 217 -0.51 -13.87 12.13
CA ASP A 217 0.49 -13.18 12.95
C ASP A 217 0.80 -11.82 12.31
N THR A 218 0.53 -10.75 13.04
CA THR A 218 0.74 -9.37 12.58
C THR A 218 2.20 -8.93 12.62
N HIS A 219 3.12 -9.80 13.05
CA HIS A 219 4.56 -9.54 13.19
C HIS A 219 5.42 -10.60 12.48
N LEU A 220 4.84 -11.35 11.54
CA LEU A 220 5.53 -12.34 10.72
C LEU A 220 5.40 -11.99 9.25
N GLY A 221 6.50 -11.67 8.59
CA GLY A 221 6.48 -11.32 7.16
C GLY A 221 7.88 -11.22 6.55
N GLY A 222 7.95 -10.76 5.30
CA GLY A 222 9.17 -10.66 4.51
C GLY A 222 10.29 -9.85 5.15
N ASP A 223 9.95 -8.82 5.94
CA ASP A 223 10.93 -8.02 6.69
C ASP A 223 11.67 -8.88 7.73
N ASP A 224 11.00 -9.87 8.34
CA ASP A 224 11.62 -10.76 9.32
C ASP A 224 12.56 -11.75 8.64
N PHE A 225 12.23 -12.20 7.43
CA PHE A 225 13.14 -12.98 6.59
C PHE A 225 14.36 -12.17 6.14
N ASP A 226 14.22 -10.88 5.90
CA ASP A 226 15.36 -10.00 5.61
C ASP A 226 16.24 -9.85 6.84
N GLN A 227 15.66 -9.73 8.04
CA GLN A 227 16.41 -9.57 9.29
C GLN A 227 17.32 -10.76 9.59
N VAL A 228 16.92 -11.99 9.29
CA VAL A 228 17.82 -13.15 9.50
C VAL A 228 19.03 -13.10 8.56
N ILE A 229 18.88 -12.59 7.34
CA ILE A 229 20.00 -12.40 6.40
C ILE A 229 20.89 -11.24 6.88
N ILE A 230 20.30 -10.12 7.27
CA ILE A 230 21.02 -8.95 7.80
C ILE A 230 21.88 -9.35 9.00
N LYS A 231 21.25 -10.05 9.95
CA LYS A 231 21.95 -10.53 11.15
C LYS A 231 23.10 -11.46 10.79
N TRP A 232 22.89 -12.42 9.90
CA TRP A 232 23.95 -13.32 9.45
C TRP A 232 25.11 -12.55 8.82
N LEU A 233 24.85 -11.57 7.93
CA LEU A 233 25.88 -10.76 7.28
C LEU A 233 26.64 -9.90 8.28
N ALA A 234 25.94 -9.27 9.23
CA ALA A 234 26.54 -8.39 10.23
C ALA A 234 27.42 -9.18 11.22
N ASP A 235 26.93 -10.34 11.70
CA ASP A 235 27.67 -11.22 12.61
C ASP A 235 28.93 -11.79 11.94
N ASP A 236 28.83 -12.20 10.68
CA ASP A 236 29.93 -12.76 9.90
C ASP A 236 31.00 -11.69 9.61
N PHE A 237 30.59 -10.49 9.19
CA PHE A 237 31.51 -9.37 8.97
C PHE A 237 32.22 -8.93 10.26
N LYS A 238 31.49 -8.91 11.38
CA LYS A 238 32.06 -8.61 12.70
C LYS A 238 33.12 -9.66 13.12
N ALA A 239 32.87 -10.94 12.81
CA ALA A 239 33.83 -12.01 13.12
C ALA A 239 35.08 -11.94 12.26
N GLU A 240 35.00 -11.48 11.01
CA GLU A 240 36.16 -11.37 10.09
C GLU A 240 36.94 -10.07 10.25
N GLU A 241 36.26 -8.94 10.44
CA GLU A 241 36.84 -7.60 10.38
C GLU A 241 36.82 -6.86 11.73
N ASP A 242 36.27 -7.44 12.80
CA ASP A 242 36.06 -6.82 14.13
C ASP A 242 35.28 -5.49 14.09
N ILE A 243 34.47 -5.27 13.05
CA ILE A 243 33.66 -4.08 12.85
C ILE A 243 32.17 -4.42 13.00
N ASP A 244 31.46 -3.70 13.86
CA ASP A 244 30.03 -3.84 14.10
C ASP A 244 29.22 -2.92 13.18
N LEU A 245 28.73 -3.46 12.05
CA LEU A 245 27.95 -2.72 11.06
C LEU A 245 26.59 -2.24 11.59
N THR A 246 26.07 -2.84 12.68
CA THR A 246 24.78 -2.45 13.25
C THR A 246 24.78 -1.05 13.85
N LYS A 247 25.94 -0.48 14.10
CA LYS A 247 26.10 0.89 14.62
C LYS A 247 26.12 1.97 13.56
N ASP A 248 26.20 1.60 12.28
CA ASP A 248 26.17 2.53 11.16
C ASP A 248 24.84 2.43 10.40
N PRO A 249 23.96 3.45 10.49
CA PRO A 249 22.67 3.44 9.80
C PRO A 249 22.79 3.31 8.28
N MET A 250 23.85 3.82 7.66
CA MET A 250 24.07 3.69 6.22
C MET A 250 24.46 2.26 5.84
N ALA A 251 25.32 1.63 6.64
CA ALA A 251 25.68 0.23 6.45
C ALA A 251 24.45 -0.68 6.64
N MET A 252 23.66 -0.44 7.68
CA MET A 252 22.43 -1.19 7.93
C MET A 252 21.40 -1.07 6.81
N GLN A 253 21.22 0.13 6.24
CA GLN A 253 20.33 0.33 5.10
C GLN A 253 20.81 -0.44 3.86
N ARG A 254 22.12 -0.43 3.60
CA ARG A 254 22.72 -1.21 2.49
C ARG A 254 22.59 -2.71 2.71
N LEU A 255 22.77 -3.18 3.95
CA LEU A 255 22.52 -4.59 4.31
C LEU A 255 21.06 -4.97 4.09
N LYS A 256 20.11 -4.10 4.47
CA LYS A 256 18.68 -4.33 4.26
C LYS A 256 18.34 -4.48 2.77
N GLU A 257 18.80 -3.56 1.93
CA GLU A 257 18.52 -3.63 0.49
C GLU A 257 19.15 -4.88 -0.16
N ALA A 258 20.35 -5.24 0.27
CA ALA A 258 21.04 -6.44 -0.21
C ALA A 258 20.34 -7.73 0.26
N ALA A 259 19.84 -7.76 1.49
CA ALA A 259 19.11 -8.89 2.06
C ALA A 259 17.77 -9.10 1.34
N GLU A 260 16.98 -8.03 1.15
CA GLU A 260 15.72 -8.06 0.39
C GLU A 260 15.95 -8.57 -1.04
N LYS A 261 16.96 -8.02 -1.72
CA LYS A 261 17.35 -8.47 -3.06
C LYS A 261 17.75 -9.94 -3.09
N ALA A 262 18.59 -10.37 -2.15
CA ALA A 262 19.02 -11.77 -2.05
C ALA A 262 17.84 -12.72 -1.79
N LYS A 263 16.92 -12.36 -0.89
CA LYS A 263 15.70 -13.11 -0.63
C LYS A 263 14.87 -13.29 -1.91
N ILE A 264 14.67 -12.21 -2.68
CA ILE A 264 13.91 -12.25 -3.94
C ILE A 264 14.62 -13.14 -4.97
N GLU A 265 15.94 -12.98 -5.16
CA GLU A 265 16.72 -13.77 -6.11
C GLU A 265 16.72 -15.26 -5.75
N LEU A 266 16.81 -15.62 -4.47
CA LEU A 266 16.80 -16.99 -4.00
C LEU A 266 15.43 -17.67 -4.16
N SER A 267 14.37 -16.94 -4.48
CA SER A 267 13.07 -17.54 -4.84
C SER A 267 13.15 -18.23 -6.21
N SER A 268 14.01 -17.78 -7.11
CA SER A 268 14.22 -18.37 -8.45
C SER A 268 15.58 -19.04 -8.62
N SER A 269 16.62 -18.56 -7.94
CA SER A 269 17.99 -19.06 -8.05
C SER A 269 18.38 -19.93 -6.86
N THR A 270 19.35 -20.83 -7.04
CA THR A 270 19.88 -21.70 -5.95
C THR A 270 20.95 -20.99 -5.11
N SER A 271 21.53 -19.89 -5.61
CA SER A 271 22.51 -19.07 -4.90
C SER A 271 22.48 -17.65 -5.46
N THR A 272 22.93 -16.70 -4.63
CA THR A 272 23.15 -15.31 -5.02
C THR A 272 24.41 -14.77 -4.38
N GLU A 273 25.08 -13.80 -5.04
CA GLU A 273 26.22 -13.07 -4.49
C GLU A 273 25.73 -11.73 -3.91
N ILE A 274 26.08 -11.50 -2.65
CA ILE A 274 25.88 -10.23 -1.95
C ILE A 274 27.22 -9.49 -1.98
N ASN A 275 27.27 -8.39 -2.72
CA ASN A 275 28.50 -7.60 -2.91
C ASN A 275 28.24 -6.14 -2.51
N LEU A 276 28.81 -5.74 -1.39
CA LEU A 276 28.69 -4.40 -0.81
C LEU A 276 30.07 -3.77 -0.69
N PRO A 277 30.60 -3.14 -1.77
CA PRO A 277 31.87 -2.47 -1.74
C PRO A 277 31.81 -1.24 -0.82
N TYR A 278 32.90 -0.97 -0.10
CA TYR A 278 33.01 0.18 0.80
C TYR A 278 31.89 0.22 1.86
N ILE A 279 31.57 -0.95 2.46
CA ILE A 279 30.50 -1.04 3.47
C ILE A 279 30.91 -0.32 4.78
N SER A 280 32.21 -0.32 5.09
CA SER A 280 32.83 0.33 6.24
C SER A 280 34.28 0.72 5.95
N ALA A 281 34.96 1.37 6.92
CA ALA A 281 36.36 1.68 6.86
C ALA A 281 36.98 1.60 8.25
N GLU A 282 38.21 1.09 8.34
CA GLU A 282 39.02 1.06 9.55
C GLU A 282 40.35 1.74 9.31
N GLY A 283 40.72 2.74 10.14
CA GLY A 283 41.94 3.50 9.97
C GLY A 283 42.10 4.18 8.60
N GLY A 284 41.00 4.48 7.90
CA GLY A 284 40.96 5.03 6.55
C GLY A 284 41.12 3.98 5.44
N VAL A 285 41.19 2.68 5.79
CA VAL A 285 41.24 1.58 4.82
C VAL A 285 39.80 1.09 4.58
N PRO A 286 39.32 1.10 3.32
CA PRO A 286 37.97 0.65 3.00
C PRO A 286 37.84 -0.87 3.22
N LYS A 287 36.71 -1.28 3.75
CA LYS A 287 36.29 -2.67 3.93
C LYS A 287 35.15 -3.01 3.02
N HIS A 288 35.14 -4.21 2.48
CA HIS A 288 34.14 -4.69 1.52
C HIS A 288 33.49 -5.96 2.07
N LEU A 289 32.18 -6.10 1.88
CA LEU A 289 31.48 -7.32 2.20
C LEU A 289 31.10 -8.03 0.89
N VAL A 290 31.66 -9.23 0.68
CA VAL A 290 31.35 -10.09 -0.46
C VAL A 290 31.07 -11.48 0.07
N LYS A 291 29.82 -11.93 -0.06
CA LYS A 291 29.36 -13.25 0.43
C LYS A 291 28.45 -13.91 -0.60
N THR A 292 28.56 -15.22 -0.70
CA THR A 292 27.61 -16.02 -1.46
C THR A 292 26.61 -16.65 -0.49
N LEU A 293 25.32 -16.38 -0.71
CA LEU A 293 24.23 -16.99 0.04
C LEU A 293 23.54 -18.02 -0.84
N THR A 294 23.50 -19.27 -0.37
CA THR A 294 22.72 -20.33 -1.05
C THR A 294 21.28 -20.38 -0.52
N ARG A 295 20.35 -20.85 -1.36
CA ARG A 295 18.96 -21.08 -0.95
C ARG A 295 18.89 -21.98 0.28
N ALA A 296 19.63 -23.09 0.30
CA ALA A 296 19.65 -24.02 1.43
C ALA A 296 20.13 -23.35 2.73
N GLN A 297 21.10 -22.46 2.66
CA GLN A 297 21.57 -21.70 3.82
C GLN A 297 20.52 -20.68 4.28
N PHE A 298 19.89 -19.96 3.35
CA PHE A 298 18.79 -19.04 3.66
C PHE A 298 17.60 -19.77 4.31
N GLU A 299 17.15 -20.89 3.75
CA GLU A 299 16.07 -21.70 4.30
C GLU A 299 16.40 -22.26 5.69
N LYS A 300 17.67 -22.57 5.95
CA LYS A 300 18.14 -22.97 7.29
C LYS A 300 18.07 -21.80 8.27
N LEU A 301 18.50 -20.61 7.87
CA LEU A 301 18.44 -19.39 8.70
C LEU A 301 17.00 -18.99 9.01
N ALA A 302 16.08 -19.15 8.04
CA ALA A 302 14.67 -18.77 8.14
C ALA A 302 13.76 -19.89 8.65
N HIS A 303 14.31 -21.03 9.05
CA HIS A 303 13.54 -22.24 9.39
C HIS A 303 12.42 -21.97 10.39
N ASP A 304 12.72 -21.27 11.48
CA ASP A 304 11.76 -21.02 12.55
C ASP A 304 10.63 -20.10 12.08
N LEU A 305 10.91 -19.11 11.22
CA LEU A 305 9.92 -18.22 10.62
C LEU A 305 8.98 -18.99 9.68
N ILE A 306 9.55 -19.92 8.88
CA ILE A 306 8.76 -20.78 7.99
C ILE A 306 7.83 -21.69 8.82
N GLN A 307 8.34 -22.32 9.88
CA GLN A 307 7.55 -23.19 10.74
C GLN A 307 6.48 -22.43 11.55
N ALA A 308 6.71 -21.17 11.87
CA ALA A 308 5.75 -20.32 12.57
C ALA A 308 4.44 -20.15 11.77
N CYS A 309 4.47 -20.23 10.43
CA CYS A 309 3.26 -20.18 9.60
C CYS A 309 2.34 -21.42 9.81
N LEU A 310 2.86 -22.54 10.31
CA LEU A 310 2.10 -23.79 10.38
C LEU A 310 0.98 -23.75 11.44
N VAL A 311 1.27 -23.18 12.60
CA VAL A 311 0.30 -23.16 13.72
C VAL A 311 -0.97 -22.36 13.37
N PRO A 312 -0.89 -21.16 12.80
CA PRO A 312 -2.09 -20.45 12.31
C PRO A 312 -2.86 -21.25 11.26
N CYS A 313 -2.18 -21.96 10.34
CA CYS A 313 -2.85 -22.82 9.36
C CYS A 313 -3.66 -23.93 10.03
N GLN A 314 -3.08 -24.60 11.04
CA GLN A 314 -3.77 -25.64 11.80
C GLN A 314 -4.98 -25.09 12.56
N ASN A 315 -4.84 -23.93 13.17
CA ASN A 315 -5.92 -23.27 13.88
C ASN A 315 -7.07 -22.90 12.91
N ALA A 316 -6.77 -22.26 11.79
CA ALA A 316 -7.79 -21.86 10.83
C ALA A 316 -8.59 -23.06 10.28
N VAL A 317 -7.94 -24.15 9.91
CA VAL A 317 -8.62 -25.37 9.44
C VAL A 317 -9.50 -25.98 10.54
N ARG A 318 -8.99 -26.06 11.78
CA ARG A 318 -9.73 -26.53 12.94
C ARG A 318 -10.96 -25.66 13.22
N ASP A 319 -10.78 -24.35 13.25
CA ASP A 319 -11.83 -23.37 13.61
C ASP A 319 -12.92 -23.29 12.51
N ALA A 320 -12.59 -23.62 11.26
CA ALA A 320 -13.54 -23.85 10.19
C ALA A 320 -14.32 -25.18 10.31
N ASN A 321 -13.98 -26.03 11.28
CA ASN A 321 -14.50 -27.41 11.42
C ASN A 321 -14.29 -28.27 10.17
N LEU A 322 -13.15 -28.10 9.50
CA LEU A 322 -12.77 -28.82 8.27
C LEU A 322 -11.50 -29.67 8.49
N GLN A 323 -11.29 -30.58 7.53
CA GLN A 323 -10.00 -31.27 7.35
C GLN A 323 -9.27 -30.64 6.16
N THR A 324 -7.95 -30.80 6.08
CA THR A 324 -7.17 -30.30 4.92
C THR A 324 -7.64 -30.92 3.60
N SER A 325 -8.20 -32.15 3.62
CA SER A 325 -8.80 -32.82 2.46
C SER A 325 -10.04 -32.10 1.90
N ASP A 326 -10.76 -31.36 2.75
CA ASP A 326 -12.00 -30.66 2.37
C ASP A 326 -11.72 -29.34 1.64
N ILE A 327 -10.47 -28.88 1.66
CA ILE A 327 -10.04 -27.69 0.95
C ILE A 327 -9.82 -28.03 -0.52
N ASP A 328 -10.53 -27.39 -1.43
CA ASP A 328 -10.42 -27.64 -2.87
C ASP A 328 -9.14 -27.06 -3.46
N GLU A 329 -8.82 -25.82 -3.11
CA GLU A 329 -7.64 -25.12 -3.60
C GLU A 329 -6.98 -24.28 -2.52
N VAL A 330 -5.65 -24.05 -2.70
CA VAL A 330 -4.86 -23.15 -1.86
C VAL A 330 -4.31 -22.03 -2.73
N ILE A 331 -4.59 -20.78 -2.34
CA ILE A 331 -4.16 -19.58 -3.05
C ILE A 331 -3.02 -18.94 -2.25
N LEU A 332 -1.93 -18.62 -2.93
CA LEU A 332 -0.79 -17.90 -2.36
C LEU A 332 -0.91 -16.42 -2.67
N VAL A 333 -0.79 -15.60 -1.63
CA VAL A 333 -0.84 -14.15 -1.65
C VAL A 333 0.39 -13.59 -0.93
N GLY A 334 0.77 -12.37 -1.26
CA GLY A 334 1.95 -11.71 -0.69
C GLY A 334 3.26 -12.18 -1.31
N GLY A 335 4.21 -11.25 -1.45
CA GLY A 335 5.49 -11.50 -2.12
C GLY A 335 6.34 -12.59 -1.47
N SER A 336 6.25 -12.76 -0.13
CA SER A 336 7.03 -13.74 0.63
C SER A 336 6.51 -15.18 0.46
N SER A 337 5.29 -15.38 -0.01
CA SER A 337 4.76 -16.68 -0.39
C SER A 337 5.48 -17.32 -1.60
N ARG A 338 6.31 -16.54 -2.30
CA ARG A 338 7.17 -17.03 -3.39
C ARG A 338 8.38 -17.81 -2.91
N ILE A 339 8.73 -17.77 -1.62
CA ILE A 339 9.86 -18.50 -1.03
C ILE A 339 9.60 -20.00 -1.19
N PRO A 340 10.52 -20.78 -1.84
CA PRO A 340 10.27 -22.20 -2.16
C PRO A 340 9.98 -23.07 -0.94
N ALA A 341 10.65 -22.82 0.19
CA ALA A 341 10.40 -23.59 1.42
C ALA A 341 9.00 -23.30 1.99
N VAL A 342 8.47 -22.07 1.86
CA VAL A 342 7.10 -21.72 2.23
C VAL A 342 6.11 -22.48 1.34
N GLN A 343 6.31 -22.49 0.03
CA GLN A 343 5.46 -23.26 -0.91
C GLN A 343 5.48 -24.76 -0.59
N THR A 344 6.64 -25.29 -0.23
CA THR A 344 6.80 -26.67 0.18
C THR A 344 6.04 -26.97 1.48
N LEU A 345 6.12 -26.08 2.48
CA LEU A 345 5.34 -26.18 3.72
C LEU A 345 3.84 -26.26 3.43
N VAL A 346 3.34 -25.31 2.64
CA VAL A 346 1.92 -25.23 2.25
C VAL A 346 1.46 -26.48 1.53
N LYS A 347 2.22 -26.92 0.51
CA LYS A 347 1.95 -28.15 -0.23
C LYS A 347 1.90 -29.37 0.70
N ASN A 348 2.86 -29.52 1.60
CA ASN A 348 2.93 -30.66 2.51
C ASN A 348 1.78 -30.67 3.52
N TYR A 349 1.39 -29.49 4.02
CA TYR A 349 0.31 -29.38 4.99
C TYR A 349 -1.08 -29.62 4.38
N PHE A 350 -1.39 -28.98 3.26
CA PHE A 350 -2.69 -29.14 2.59
C PHE A 350 -2.75 -30.35 1.66
N GLY A 351 -1.63 -31.01 1.37
CA GLY A 351 -1.57 -32.14 0.46
C GLY A 351 -1.85 -31.80 -1.01
N LYS A 352 -1.80 -30.52 -1.37
CA LYS A 352 -2.14 -29.98 -2.70
C LYS A 352 -1.13 -28.96 -3.17
N GLU A 353 -0.89 -28.90 -4.48
CA GLU A 353 -0.10 -27.81 -5.07
C GLU A 353 -0.88 -26.50 -4.95
N PRO A 354 -0.25 -25.42 -4.46
CA PRO A 354 -0.88 -24.11 -4.47
C PRO A 354 -1.24 -23.65 -5.89
N SER A 355 -2.37 -22.98 -6.01
CA SER A 355 -2.83 -22.44 -7.30
C SER A 355 -1.88 -21.35 -7.81
N LYS A 356 -1.58 -21.38 -9.10
CA LYS A 356 -0.75 -20.38 -9.82
C LYS A 356 -1.60 -19.40 -10.63
N GLY A 357 -2.91 -19.42 -10.44
CA GLY A 357 -3.86 -18.67 -11.26
C GLY A 357 -3.93 -17.16 -10.99
N VAL A 358 -3.22 -16.64 -9.97
CA VAL A 358 -3.22 -15.22 -9.59
C VAL A 358 -1.81 -14.70 -9.40
N ASN A 359 -1.62 -13.39 -9.62
CA ASN A 359 -0.38 -12.72 -9.23
C ASN A 359 -0.45 -12.33 -7.74
N PRO A 360 0.41 -12.91 -6.87
CA PRO A 360 0.35 -12.68 -5.43
C PRO A 360 0.58 -11.22 -5.02
N ASP A 361 1.19 -10.39 -5.87
CA ASP A 361 1.49 -8.98 -5.59
C ASP A 361 0.36 -8.02 -6.00
N GLU A 362 -0.65 -8.50 -6.75
CA GLU A 362 -1.69 -7.67 -7.36
C GLU A 362 -3.11 -8.11 -7.00
N VAL A 363 -3.28 -9.40 -6.66
CA VAL A 363 -4.60 -10.02 -6.50
C VAL A 363 -5.47 -9.33 -5.44
N VAL A 364 -4.84 -8.79 -4.40
CA VAL A 364 -5.53 -8.08 -3.31
C VAL A 364 -6.12 -6.76 -3.82
N ALA A 365 -5.36 -5.96 -4.55
CA ALA A 365 -5.84 -4.72 -5.16
C ALA A 365 -6.95 -4.98 -6.19
N VAL A 366 -6.81 -6.05 -6.98
CA VAL A 366 -7.83 -6.53 -7.92
C VAL A 366 -9.14 -6.83 -7.20
N GLY A 367 -9.09 -7.58 -6.10
CA GLY A 367 -10.27 -7.89 -5.29
C GLY A 367 -10.90 -6.66 -4.65
N ALA A 368 -10.08 -5.71 -4.18
CA ALA A 368 -10.55 -4.44 -3.67
C ALA A 368 -11.28 -3.62 -4.75
N ALA A 369 -10.77 -3.60 -5.98
CA ALA A 369 -11.44 -2.93 -7.11
C ALA A 369 -12.77 -3.61 -7.48
N ILE A 370 -12.84 -4.94 -7.48
CA ILE A 370 -14.09 -5.70 -7.67
C ILE A 370 -15.09 -5.33 -6.57
N GLN A 371 -14.65 -5.26 -5.31
CA GLN A 371 -15.52 -4.83 -4.20
C GLN A 371 -16.01 -3.39 -4.40
N GLY A 372 -15.18 -2.49 -4.92
CA GLY A 372 -15.58 -1.14 -5.31
C GLY A 372 -16.67 -1.14 -6.38
N ALA A 373 -16.53 -2.00 -7.39
CA ALA A 373 -17.52 -2.16 -8.46
C ALA A 373 -18.85 -2.72 -7.94
N ILE A 374 -18.82 -3.67 -6.99
CA ILE A 374 -20.01 -4.21 -6.32
C ILE A 374 -20.76 -3.08 -5.57
N LEU A 375 -20.03 -2.27 -4.79
CA LEU A 375 -20.60 -1.13 -4.06
C LEU A 375 -21.19 -0.08 -4.99
N ASN A 376 -20.55 0.16 -6.11
CA ASN A 376 -20.99 1.11 -7.15
C ASN A 376 -22.06 0.52 -8.08
N LYS A 377 -22.44 -0.76 -7.90
CA LYS A 377 -23.39 -1.50 -8.73
C LYS A 377 -23.05 -1.47 -10.22
N GLU A 378 -21.77 -1.62 -10.53
CA GLU A 378 -21.29 -1.66 -11.92
C GLU A 378 -21.77 -2.95 -12.61
N SER A 379 -22.01 -2.85 -13.91
CA SER A 379 -22.31 -4.04 -14.72
C SER A 379 -21.09 -4.95 -14.80
N GLY A 380 -21.28 -6.26 -14.76
CA GLY A 380 -20.20 -7.24 -14.91
C GLY A 380 -19.74 -7.92 -13.62
N VAL A 381 -20.11 -7.40 -12.43
CA VAL A 381 -19.74 -8.05 -11.16
C VAL A 381 -20.86 -8.93 -10.55
N GLY A 382 -22.06 -8.94 -11.14
CA GLY A 382 -23.19 -9.74 -10.67
C GLY A 382 -23.69 -9.34 -9.26
N ASN A 383 -24.53 -10.20 -8.68
CA ASN A 383 -25.00 -10.05 -7.30
C ASN A 383 -24.09 -10.87 -6.37
N ILE A 384 -22.92 -10.33 -6.07
CA ILE A 384 -21.96 -10.97 -5.15
C ILE A 384 -22.19 -10.42 -3.74
N VAL A 385 -22.26 -11.33 -2.77
CA VAL A 385 -22.31 -11.03 -1.34
C VAL A 385 -21.04 -11.51 -0.69
N LEU A 386 -20.38 -10.62 0.07
CA LEU A 386 -19.18 -10.89 0.82
C LEU A 386 -19.51 -10.90 2.32
N LEU A 387 -19.30 -12.04 2.96
CA LEU A 387 -19.46 -12.24 4.40
C LEU A 387 -18.09 -12.49 5.01
N ASP A 388 -17.64 -11.57 5.84
CA ASP A 388 -16.36 -11.65 6.54
C ASP A 388 -16.57 -12.01 8.02
N VAL A 389 -15.50 -12.21 8.77
CA VAL A 389 -15.55 -12.60 10.20
C VAL A 389 -14.68 -11.70 11.06
N THR A 390 -15.02 -11.60 12.36
CA THR A 390 -14.11 -10.98 13.34
C THR A 390 -12.99 -11.95 13.70
N PRO A 391 -11.72 -11.55 13.65
CA PRO A 391 -10.59 -12.47 13.84
C PRO A 391 -10.39 -12.92 15.28
N LEU A 392 -10.81 -12.10 16.25
CA LEU A 392 -10.57 -12.31 17.66
C LEU A 392 -11.86 -12.17 18.49
N THR A 393 -11.92 -12.91 19.58
CA THR A 393 -13.00 -12.82 20.57
C THR A 393 -13.03 -11.43 21.20
N LEU A 394 -14.23 -10.88 21.36
CA LEU A 394 -14.50 -9.61 21.98
C LEU A 394 -15.34 -9.82 23.26
N GLY A 395 -15.01 -9.07 24.29
CA GLY A 395 -15.69 -9.17 25.57
C GLY A 395 -15.41 -8.00 26.48
N ILE A 396 -15.86 -8.12 27.74
CA ILE A 396 -15.62 -7.13 28.78
C ILE A 396 -14.98 -7.77 29.99
N GLU A 397 -14.26 -6.96 30.77
CA GLU A 397 -13.81 -7.36 32.09
C GLU A 397 -14.99 -7.43 33.05
N THR A 398 -15.07 -8.52 33.79
CA THR A 398 -16.07 -8.73 34.86
C THR A 398 -15.41 -8.99 36.19
N MET A 399 -16.20 -9.18 37.24
CA MET A 399 -15.72 -9.36 38.59
C MET A 399 -14.64 -10.44 38.71
N GLY A 400 -13.53 -10.13 39.36
CA GLY A 400 -12.39 -11.03 39.49
C GLY A 400 -11.36 -10.90 38.36
N GLY A 401 -11.45 -9.90 37.49
CA GLY A 401 -10.51 -9.69 36.38
C GLY A 401 -10.66 -10.74 35.28
N VAL A 402 -11.84 -11.32 35.13
CA VAL A 402 -12.16 -12.33 34.11
C VAL A 402 -12.68 -11.64 32.85
N MET A 403 -12.28 -12.12 31.69
CA MET A 403 -12.89 -11.72 30.42
C MET A 403 -14.16 -12.52 30.18
N THR A 404 -15.30 -11.84 30.15
CA THR A 404 -16.57 -12.42 29.70
C THR A 404 -16.75 -12.13 28.21
N LYS A 405 -16.84 -13.21 27.43
CA LYS A 405 -16.98 -13.16 25.97
C LYS A 405 -18.38 -12.72 25.58
N LEU A 406 -18.52 -11.80 24.61
CA LEU A 406 -19.78 -11.41 24.00
C LEU A 406 -19.84 -11.86 22.53
N ILE A 407 -18.77 -11.64 21.77
CA ILE A 407 -18.66 -12.07 20.40
C ILE A 407 -17.43 -12.98 20.29
N GLU A 408 -17.62 -14.22 19.88
CA GLU A 408 -16.51 -15.17 19.70
C GLU A 408 -15.75 -14.90 18.40
N ALA A 409 -14.48 -15.28 18.36
CA ALA A 409 -13.67 -15.27 17.15
C ALA A 409 -14.39 -16.02 16.01
N ASN A 410 -14.13 -15.60 14.79
CA ASN A 410 -14.74 -16.15 13.56
C ASN A 410 -16.28 -16.02 13.50
N THR A 411 -16.85 -15.04 14.24
CA THR A 411 -18.27 -14.67 14.08
C THR A 411 -18.43 -13.81 12.83
N THR A 412 -19.38 -14.18 11.96
CA THR A 412 -19.69 -13.44 10.72
C THR A 412 -20.09 -12.00 11.01
N ILE A 413 -19.56 -11.05 10.25
CA ILE A 413 -19.84 -9.62 10.33
C ILE A 413 -20.58 -9.12 9.07
N PRO A 414 -21.46 -8.09 9.21
CA PRO A 414 -21.78 -7.32 10.42
C PRO A 414 -22.57 -8.12 11.46
N CYS A 415 -22.33 -7.89 12.73
CA CYS A 415 -23.06 -8.57 13.80
C CYS A 415 -23.31 -7.65 15.01
N LYS A 416 -24.38 -7.96 15.75
CA LYS A 416 -24.76 -7.25 16.96
C LYS A 416 -25.12 -8.24 18.07
N LYS A 417 -24.47 -8.10 19.22
CA LYS A 417 -24.72 -8.93 20.40
C LYS A 417 -24.93 -8.05 21.63
N SER A 418 -25.88 -8.42 22.47
CA SER A 418 -26.20 -7.71 23.72
C SER A 418 -26.30 -8.70 24.86
N GLU A 419 -25.68 -8.37 26.00
CA GLU A 419 -25.80 -9.12 27.23
C GLU A 419 -26.09 -8.20 28.41
N THR A 420 -26.78 -8.72 29.43
CA THR A 420 -27.15 -7.94 30.62
C THR A 420 -26.26 -8.31 31.79
N PHE A 421 -25.57 -7.31 32.30
CA PHE A 421 -24.70 -7.36 33.47
C PHE A 421 -25.35 -6.63 34.66
N SER A 422 -24.69 -6.67 35.81
CA SER A 422 -25.13 -5.99 37.01
C SER A 422 -23.98 -5.38 37.78
N THR A 423 -24.31 -4.62 38.84
CA THR A 423 -23.34 -4.01 39.77
C THR A 423 -22.70 -5.06 40.69
N ALA A 424 -21.40 -4.87 40.98
CA ALA A 424 -20.61 -5.74 41.87
C ALA A 424 -20.71 -5.37 43.36
N ALA A 425 -21.14 -4.13 43.68
CA ALA A 425 -21.26 -3.62 45.06
C ALA A 425 -22.65 -3.00 45.30
N ASP A 426 -23.05 -2.96 46.58
CA ASP A 426 -24.27 -2.28 47.01
C ASP A 426 -24.16 -0.76 46.80
N ASN A 427 -25.26 -0.15 46.35
CA ASN A 427 -25.37 1.29 46.11
C ASN A 427 -24.37 1.86 45.12
N GLN A 428 -23.90 1.03 44.19
CA GLN A 428 -22.99 1.43 43.12
C GLN A 428 -23.76 2.27 42.09
N THR A 429 -23.34 3.52 41.89
CA THR A 429 -23.99 4.50 41.00
C THR A 429 -23.33 4.64 39.65
N ALA A 430 -22.19 3.97 39.44
CA ALA A 430 -21.47 3.93 38.17
C ALA A 430 -20.83 2.56 37.94
N VAL A 431 -20.69 2.15 36.70
CA VAL A 431 -19.92 0.97 36.28
C VAL A 431 -18.91 1.35 35.19
N THR A 432 -17.73 0.78 35.29
CA THR A 432 -16.73 0.89 34.26
C THR A 432 -16.87 -0.27 33.30
N ILE A 433 -17.01 0.00 32.00
CA ILE A 433 -17.00 -0.99 30.95
C ILE A 433 -15.59 -1.00 30.36
N HIS A 434 -14.85 -2.07 30.59
CA HIS A 434 -13.51 -2.29 30.05
C HIS A 434 -13.62 -3.31 28.91
N VAL A 435 -13.43 -2.84 27.67
CA VAL A 435 -13.59 -3.63 26.46
C VAL A 435 -12.27 -4.30 26.11
N LEU A 436 -12.35 -5.61 25.86
CA LEU A 436 -11.20 -6.48 25.66
C LEU A 436 -11.30 -7.25 24.35
N GLN A 437 -10.15 -7.52 23.76
CA GLN A 437 -10.00 -8.36 22.57
C GLN A 437 -8.93 -9.43 22.81
N GLY A 438 -9.25 -10.69 22.54
CA GLY A 438 -8.32 -11.82 22.64
C GLY A 438 -8.97 -13.10 23.17
N GLU A 439 -8.17 -14.16 23.29
CA GLU A 439 -8.66 -15.51 23.61
C GLU A 439 -8.37 -15.96 25.06
N ARG A 440 -7.71 -15.12 25.85
CA ARG A 440 -7.29 -15.50 27.20
C ARG A 440 -8.43 -15.30 28.20
N PRO A 441 -8.54 -16.17 29.23
CA PRO A 441 -9.63 -16.09 30.21
C PRO A 441 -9.51 -14.88 31.17
N MET A 442 -8.29 -14.34 31.39
CA MET A 442 -8.07 -13.22 32.29
C MET A 442 -7.98 -11.90 31.52
N ALA A 443 -8.64 -10.85 32.01
CA ALA A 443 -8.66 -9.53 31.39
C ALA A 443 -7.25 -8.95 31.13
N SER A 444 -6.34 -9.08 32.10
CA SER A 444 -4.96 -8.59 32.01
C SER A 444 -4.10 -9.28 30.95
N GLN A 445 -4.56 -10.38 30.39
CA GLN A 445 -3.87 -11.16 29.37
C GLN A 445 -4.41 -10.90 27.95
N ASN A 446 -5.43 -10.05 27.83
CA ASN A 446 -6.06 -9.66 26.57
C ASN A 446 -5.73 -8.20 26.25
N LYS A 447 -5.88 -7.84 24.98
CA LYS A 447 -5.69 -6.46 24.51
C LYS A 447 -6.87 -5.60 25.02
N SER A 448 -6.56 -4.54 25.78
CA SER A 448 -7.54 -3.49 26.07
C SER A 448 -7.77 -2.64 24.83
N ILE A 449 -9.00 -2.55 24.37
CA ILE A 449 -9.36 -1.77 23.18
C ILE A 449 -10.20 -0.53 23.51
N GLY A 450 -10.65 -0.40 24.77
CA GLY A 450 -11.35 0.80 25.23
C GLY A 450 -11.90 0.67 26.63
N GLN A 451 -12.14 1.81 27.25
CA GLN A 451 -12.74 1.87 28.59
C GLN A 451 -13.62 3.11 28.72
N PHE A 452 -14.82 2.95 29.32
CA PHE A 452 -15.72 4.07 29.57
C PHE A 452 -16.61 3.81 30.80
N ASN A 453 -17.17 4.87 31.38
CA ASN A 453 -18.01 4.79 32.53
C ASN A 453 -19.48 5.05 32.19
N LEU A 454 -20.37 4.18 32.66
CA LEU A 454 -21.80 4.45 32.68
C LEU A 454 -22.14 4.95 34.10
N GLU A 455 -22.57 6.21 34.19
CA GLU A 455 -22.90 6.89 35.45
C GLU A 455 -24.40 7.09 35.65
N GLY A 456 -24.81 7.33 36.90
CA GLY A 456 -26.19 7.68 37.24
C GLY A 456 -27.13 6.47 37.30
N ILE A 457 -26.57 5.32 37.64
CA ILE A 457 -27.32 4.12 37.98
C ILE A 457 -28.00 4.41 39.36
N ALA A 458 -29.28 4.04 39.46
CA ALA A 458 -30.02 4.19 40.72
C ALA A 458 -29.40 3.31 41.81
N PRO A 459 -29.11 3.86 43.05
CA PRO A 459 -28.61 3.08 44.17
C PRO A 459 -29.52 1.89 44.47
N ALA A 460 -28.95 0.69 44.45
CA ALA A 460 -29.64 -0.56 44.73
C ALA A 460 -28.66 -1.60 45.29
N ARG A 461 -29.18 -2.73 45.76
CA ARG A 461 -28.31 -3.86 46.16
C ARG A 461 -27.57 -4.39 44.92
N ARG A 462 -26.34 -4.89 45.13
CA ARG A 462 -25.57 -5.55 44.10
C ARG A 462 -26.40 -6.63 43.39
N GLY A 463 -26.26 -6.74 42.08
CA GLY A 463 -26.99 -7.71 41.27
C GLY A 463 -28.42 -7.28 40.88
N VAL A 464 -28.96 -6.16 41.42
CA VAL A 464 -30.30 -5.66 41.08
C VAL A 464 -30.29 -4.78 39.81
N PRO A 465 -29.39 -3.78 39.64
CA PRO A 465 -29.34 -2.99 38.42
C PRO A 465 -29.10 -3.88 37.21
N GLN A 466 -29.80 -3.58 36.08
CA GLN A 466 -29.65 -4.28 34.82
C GLN A 466 -28.98 -3.38 33.81
N ILE A 467 -27.73 -3.68 33.50
CA ILE A 467 -26.90 -2.93 32.57
C ILE A 467 -26.72 -3.75 31.29
N GLU A 468 -27.39 -3.33 30.24
CA GLU A 468 -27.25 -3.96 28.93
C GLU A 468 -26.04 -3.42 28.22
N VAL A 469 -25.07 -4.29 27.95
CA VAL A 469 -23.88 -4.00 27.13
C VAL A 469 -24.09 -4.57 25.75
N THR A 470 -23.99 -3.72 24.74
CA THR A 470 -24.17 -4.08 23.35
C THR A 470 -22.89 -3.86 22.55
N PHE A 471 -22.45 -4.88 21.86
CA PHE A 471 -21.39 -4.84 20.85
C PHE A 471 -22.01 -4.85 19.47
N ASP A 472 -21.64 -3.90 18.63
CA ASP A 472 -22.14 -3.69 17.28
C ASP A 472 -20.97 -3.54 16.31
N ILE A 473 -20.68 -4.58 15.53
CA ILE A 473 -19.59 -4.61 14.56
C ILE A 473 -20.18 -4.33 13.17
N ASP A 474 -19.66 -3.32 12.51
CA ASP A 474 -20.07 -2.97 11.15
C ASP A 474 -19.43 -3.88 10.08
N ALA A 475 -19.79 -3.67 8.81
CA ALA A 475 -19.24 -4.43 7.68
C ALA A 475 -17.74 -4.18 7.44
N ASN A 476 -17.13 -3.16 8.06
CA ASN A 476 -15.69 -2.88 8.00
C ASN A 476 -14.92 -3.58 9.13
N GLY A 477 -15.64 -4.28 10.03
CA GLY A 477 -15.07 -4.87 11.23
C GLY A 477 -14.84 -3.85 12.36
N ILE A 478 -15.43 -2.66 12.29
CA ILE A 478 -15.28 -1.60 13.30
C ILE A 478 -16.32 -1.78 14.39
N LEU A 479 -15.86 -1.85 15.64
CA LEU A 479 -16.67 -2.11 16.82
C LEU A 479 -17.19 -0.81 17.44
N ASN A 480 -18.50 -0.79 17.74
CA ASN A 480 -19.13 0.18 18.62
C ASN A 480 -19.65 -0.54 19.85
N VAL A 481 -19.36 -0.01 21.04
CA VAL A 481 -19.84 -0.56 22.31
C VAL A 481 -20.74 0.45 23.00
N SER A 482 -21.89 0.00 23.47
CA SER A 482 -22.78 0.81 24.30
C SER A 482 -23.15 0.08 25.59
N ALA A 483 -23.33 0.85 26.66
CA ALA A 483 -23.86 0.36 27.92
C ALA A 483 -25.10 1.18 28.30
N LYS A 484 -26.17 0.52 28.67
CA LYS A 484 -27.47 1.14 29.02
C LYS A 484 -28.01 0.57 30.33
N ASP A 485 -28.31 1.43 31.27
CA ASP A 485 -29.08 1.05 32.43
C ASP A 485 -30.57 0.95 32.07
N LYS A 486 -31.16 -0.25 32.16
CA LYS A 486 -32.55 -0.53 31.79
C LYS A 486 -33.56 0.19 32.69
N ALA A 487 -33.19 0.49 33.92
CA ALA A 487 -34.09 1.13 34.89
C ALA A 487 -34.18 2.65 34.65
N THR A 488 -33.05 3.33 34.47
CA THR A 488 -33.01 4.79 34.30
C THR A 488 -33.06 5.21 32.83
N GLY A 489 -32.80 4.29 31.90
CA GLY A 489 -32.68 4.56 30.47
C GLY A 489 -31.39 5.31 30.08
N LYS A 490 -30.50 5.59 31.04
CA LYS A 490 -29.21 6.22 30.75
C LYS A 490 -28.34 5.30 29.92
N GLU A 491 -27.72 5.87 28.91
CA GLU A 491 -26.87 5.16 27.96
C GLU A 491 -25.59 5.92 27.75
N GLN A 492 -24.47 5.19 27.67
CA GLN A 492 -23.16 5.68 27.27
C GLN A 492 -22.65 4.81 26.14
N LYS A 493 -22.03 5.42 25.15
CA LYS A 493 -21.45 4.74 23.98
C LYS A 493 -19.99 5.11 23.85
N ILE A 494 -19.20 4.15 23.43
CA ILE A 494 -17.87 4.38 22.93
C ILE A 494 -17.80 3.74 21.52
N ARG A 495 -17.30 4.51 20.57
CA ARG A 495 -16.71 3.95 19.36
C ARG A 495 -15.29 3.56 19.74
N ILE A 496 -14.87 2.35 19.39
CA ILE A 496 -13.48 1.99 19.56
C ILE A 496 -12.70 2.83 18.53
N GLU A 497 -12.14 3.92 19.01
CA GLU A 497 -11.26 4.74 18.21
C GLU A 497 -9.89 4.08 18.18
N ALA A 498 -9.20 4.21 17.04
CA ALA A 498 -7.81 3.83 16.97
C ALA A 498 -7.10 4.50 18.13
N SER A 499 -6.28 3.75 18.84
CA SER A 499 -5.48 4.25 19.96
C SER A 499 -4.47 5.33 19.55
N SER A 500 -4.67 5.95 18.39
CA SER A 500 -3.91 7.09 17.86
C SER A 500 -4.15 8.38 18.63
N GLY A 501 -5.25 8.47 19.40
CA GLY A 501 -5.65 9.68 20.09
C GLY A 501 -5.95 10.86 19.18
N LEU A 502 -6.20 10.62 17.87
CA LEU A 502 -6.54 11.68 16.92
C LEU A 502 -7.99 12.10 17.11
N SER A 503 -8.21 13.38 17.39
CA SER A 503 -9.53 13.99 17.36
C SER A 503 -9.96 14.28 15.89
N GLN A 504 -11.26 14.45 15.67
CA GLN A 504 -11.77 14.83 14.34
C GLN A 504 -11.15 16.15 13.86
N GLU A 505 -10.89 17.09 14.76
CA GLU A 505 -10.24 18.37 14.45
C GLU A 505 -8.79 18.16 13.99
N GLU A 506 -8.05 17.22 14.60
CA GLU A 506 -6.70 16.86 14.16
C GLU A 506 -6.72 16.17 12.81
N ILE A 507 -7.66 15.26 12.55
CA ILE A 507 -7.85 14.62 11.23
C ILE A 507 -8.16 15.69 10.17
N ASP A 508 -9.06 16.63 10.44
CA ASP A 508 -9.40 17.70 9.50
C ASP A 508 -8.22 18.65 9.23
N LYS A 509 -7.41 18.93 10.27
CA LYS A 509 -6.16 19.67 10.10
C LYS A 509 -5.16 18.94 9.23
N MET A 510 -4.98 17.64 9.46
CA MET A 510 -4.10 16.79 8.66
C MET A 510 -4.56 16.70 7.21
N LYS A 511 -5.87 16.66 6.95
CA LYS A 511 -6.44 16.73 5.59
C LYS A 511 -6.06 18.05 4.91
N ALA A 512 -6.25 19.16 5.59
CA ALA A 512 -5.91 20.49 5.03
C ALA A 512 -4.41 20.63 4.74
N GLU A 513 -3.54 20.13 5.62
CA GLU A 513 -2.09 20.09 5.39
C GLU A 513 -1.72 19.15 4.23
N ALA A 514 -2.42 18.03 4.07
CA ALA A 514 -2.23 17.09 2.98
C ALA A 514 -2.62 17.72 1.63
N GLU A 515 -3.72 18.47 1.55
CA GLU A 515 -4.14 19.20 0.36
C GLU A 515 -3.16 20.33 -0.03
N GLN A 516 -2.61 21.05 0.96
CA GLN A 516 -1.59 22.07 0.70
C GLN A 516 -0.31 21.46 0.11
N ASN A 517 0.13 20.32 0.62
CA ASN A 517 1.29 19.63 0.06
C ASN A 517 1.02 19.08 -1.35
N ALA A 518 -0.19 18.59 -1.64
CA ALA A 518 -0.55 18.13 -2.98
C ALA A 518 -0.47 19.25 -4.03
N ALA A 519 -0.79 20.48 -3.65
CA ALA A 519 -0.62 21.65 -4.53
C ALA A 519 0.85 21.99 -4.80
N ALA A 520 1.73 21.86 -3.78
CA ALA A 520 3.17 22.05 -3.92
C ALA A 520 3.80 20.94 -4.79
N ASP A 521 3.41 19.68 -4.55
CA ASP A 521 3.86 18.53 -5.33
C ASP A 521 3.43 18.63 -6.80
N LYS A 522 2.23 19.17 -7.08
CA LYS A 522 1.76 19.43 -8.44
C LYS A 522 2.60 20.50 -9.13
N ALA A 523 2.91 21.61 -8.44
CA ALA A 523 3.75 22.66 -8.98
C ALA A 523 5.19 22.18 -9.27
N GLU A 524 5.75 21.37 -8.38
CA GLU A 524 7.09 20.79 -8.59
C GLU A 524 7.10 19.79 -9.75
N ARG A 525 6.07 18.97 -9.90
CA ARG A 525 5.94 18.08 -11.05
C ARG A 525 5.85 18.85 -12.36
N GLU A 526 5.01 19.90 -12.43
CA GLU A 526 4.92 20.77 -13.62
C GLU A 526 6.30 21.37 -13.97
N LYS A 527 7.09 21.72 -12.97
CA LYS A 527 8.45 22.20 -13.15
C LYS A 527 9.36 21.11 -13.73
N VAL A 528 9.33 19.89 -13.19
CA VAL A 528 10.13 18.74 -13.68
C VAL A 528 9.73 18.38 -15.10
N ASP A 529 8.43 18.35 -15.42
CA ASP A 529 7.92 18.05 -16.76
C ASP A 529 8.42 19.08 -17.78
N LYS A 530 8.43 20.37 -17.41
CA LYS A 530 8.95 21.46 -18.26
C LYS A 530 10.47 21.38 -18.43
N LEU A 531 11.21 21.02 -17.39
CA LEU A 531 12.64 20.78 -17.48
C LEU A 531 12.93 19.62 -18.46
N ASN A 532 12.23 18.50 -18.34
CA ASN A 532 12.38 17.35 -19.22
C ASN A 532 12.01 17.68 -20.68
N GLN A 533 10.96 18.46 -20.91
CA GLN A 533 10.59 18.96 -22.25
C GLN A 533 11.67 19.88 -22.84
N ALA A 534 12.20 20.78 -22.02
CA ALA A 534 13.30 21.65 -22.44
C ALA A 534 14.57 20.87 -22.81
N ASP A 535 14.92 19.85 -22.02
CA ASP A 535 16.09 18.99 -22.28
C ASP A 535 15.92 18.22 -23.59
N SER A 536 14.73 17.65 -23.83
CA SER A 536 14.40 16.97 -25.08
C SER A 536 14.47 17.92 -26.30
N LEU A 537 13.97 19.17 -26.15
CA LEU A 537 13.99 20.17 -27.20
C LEU A 537 15.42 20.65 -27.48
N ILE A 538 16.23 20.85 -26.45
CA ILE A 538 17.67 21.17 -26.57
C ILE A 538 18.35 20.09 -27.40
N PHE A 539 18.22 18.84 -27.00
CA PHE A 539 18.84 17.70 -27.69
C PHE A 539 18.38 17.59 -29.17
N THR A 540 17.09 17.71 -29.41
CA THR A 540 16.51 17.63 -30.76
C THR A 540 17.03 18.78 -31.64
N THR A 541 17.12 20.00 -31.10
CA THR A 541 17.59 21.18 -31.83
C THR A 541 19.09 21.11 -32.12
N GLU A 542 19.90 20.60 -31.18
CA GLU A 542 21.34 20.40 -31.40
C GLU A 542 21.58 19.39 -32.54
N ASN A 543 20.85 18.27 -32.55
CA ASN A 543 20.91 17.29 -33.62
C ASN A 543 20.44 17.89 -34.95
N PHE A 544 19.34 18.64 -34.93
CA PHE A 544 18.85 19.33 -36.16
C PHE A 544 19.89 20.27 -36.76
N LEU A 545 20.56 21.09 -35.93
CA LEU A 545 21.62 21.99 -36.39
C LEU A 545 22.85 21.23 -36.90
N LYS A 546 23.18 20.10 -36.32
CA LYS A 546 24.31 19.25 -36.72
C LYS A 546 24.02 18.55 -38.07
N ASP A 547 22.85 17.94 -38.18
CA ASP A 547 22.46 17.13 -39.35
C ASP A 547 22.14 17.99 -40.59
N ASN A 548 21.80 19.27 -40.38
CA ASN A 548 21.46 20.21 -41.43
C ASN A 548 22.42 21.42 -41.50
N ALA A 549 23.66 21.23 -41.04
CA ALA A 549 24.65 22.32 -40.96
C ALA A 549 24.85 23.11 -42.25
N ASP A 550 24.79 22.41 -43.43
CA ASP A 550 24.96 22.99 -44.75
C ASP A 550 23.64 23.43 -45.43
N LYS A 551 22.48 23.10 -44.82
CA LYS A 551 21.16 23.37 -45.38
C LYS A 551 20.44 24.53 -44.75
N VAL A 552 20.78 24.86 -43.48
CA VAL A 552 20.18 25.99 -42.76
C VAL A 552 20.90 27.27 -43.15
N PRO A 553 20.19 28.28 -43.73
CA PRO A 553 20.78 29.55 -44.08
C PRO A 553 21.41 30.25 -42.86
N ALA A 554 22.56 30.92 -43.04
CA ALA A 554 23.32 31.52 -41.93
C ALA A 554 22.51 32.58 -41.17
N ASP A 555 21.60 33.29 -41.84
CA ASP A 555 20.69 34.28 -41.25
C ASP A 555 19.61 33.66 -40.35
N LYS A 556 19.32 32.37 -40.52
CA LYS A 556 18.37 31.60 -39.69
C LYS A 556 19.06 30.76 -38.60
N LYS A 557 20.32 30.39 -38.81
CA LYS A 557 21.10 29.63 -37.85
C LYS A 557 21.38 30.43 -36.55
N ALA A 558 21.77 31.69 -36.70
CA ALA A 558 22.07 32.56 -35.55
C ALA A 558 20.88 32.78 -34.58
N PRO A 559 19.64 33.01 -35.05
CA PRO A 559 18.47 33.06 -34.15
C PRO A 559 18.20 31.75 -33.41
N ILE A 560 18.36 30.59 -34.08
CA ILE A 560 18.18 29.28 -33.43
C ILE A 560 19.24 29.06 -32.37
N GLU A 561 20.51 29.32 -32.66
CA GLU A 561 21.61 29.18 -31.69
C GLU A 561 21.43 30.12 -30.49
N THR A 562 20.96 31.35 -30.71
CA THR A 562 20.67 32.31 -29.63
C THR A 562 19.52 31.80 -28.73
N ALA A 563 18.41 31.37 -29.31
CA ALA A 563 17.27 30.85 -28.55
C ALA A 563 17.60 29.53 -27.85
N LEU A 564 18.41 28.67 -28.49
CA LEU A 564 18.91 27.42 -27.89
C LEU A 564 19.79 27.72 -26.66
N GLN A 565 20.67 28.72 -26.73
CA GLN A 565 21.51 29.11 -25.59
C GLN A 565 20.65 29.67 -24.45
N GLN A 566 19.65 30.49 -24.76
CA GLN A 566 18.72 31.00 -23.75
C GLN A 566 17.93 29.88 -23.07
N LEU A 567 17.52 28.84 -23.82
CA LEU A 567 16.84 27.68 -23.26
C LEU A 567 17.77 26.87 -22.35
N LYS A 568 19.02 26.68 -22.73
CA LYS A 568 20.04 26.00 -21.91
C LYS A 568 20.30 26.76 -20.58
N ASP A 569 20.40 28.08 -20.65
CA ASP A 569 20.65 28.91 -19.48
C ASP A 569 19.43 28.90 -18.53
N ALA A 570 18.21 28.98 -19.07
CA ALA A 570 16.98 28.87 -18.32
C ALA A 570 16.81 27.47 -17.69
N HIS A 571 17.12 26.41 -18.44
CA HIS A 571 17.10 25.03 -17.97
C HIS A 571 18.09 24.83 -16.80
N LYS A 572 19.32 25.32 -16.94
CA LYS A 572 20.35 25.27 -15.89
C LYS A 572 19.95 26.04 -14.62
N ALA A 573 19.23 27.14 -14.78
CA ALA A 573 18.71 27.95 -13.67
C ALA A 573 17.46 27.34 -13.02
N GLY A 574 16.78 26.38 -13.68
CA GLY A 574 15.51 25.81 -13.21
C GLY A 574 14.35 26.82 -13.20
N ASP A 575 14.44 27.90 -13.98
CA ASP A 575 13.42 28.96 -14.05
C ASP A 575 12.35 28.59 -15.09
N VAL A 576 11.21 28.13 -14.59
CA VAL A 576 10.07 27.64 -15.39
C VAL A 576 9.54 28.72 -16.35
N ALA A 577 9.42 29.97 -15.91
CA ALA A 577 8.91 31.06 -16.74
C ALA A 577 9.91 31.40 -17.87
N ALA A 578 11.20 31.39 -17.56
CA ALA A 578 12.26 31.58 -18.55
C ALA A 578 12.32 30.41 -19.55
N ILE A 579 12.10 29.16 -19.09
CA ILE A 579 12.01 27.97 -19.95
C ILE A 579 10.85 28.09 -20.93
N ASP A 580 9.64 28.45 -20.48
CA ASP A 580 8.47 28.63 -21.36
C ASP A 580 8.73 29.67 -22.46
N ASN A 581 9.30 30.81 -22.08
CA ASN A 581 9.63 31.88 -23.02
C ASN A 581 10.71 31.45 -24.03
N ALA A 582 11.77 30.82 -23.56
CA ALA A 582 12.87 30.36 -24.42
C ALA A 582 12.43 29.21 -25.35
N THR A 583 11.57 28.29 -24.86
CA THR A 583 10.97 27.22 -25.66
C THR A 583 10.14 27.78 -26.82
N ASN A 584 9.29 28.77 -26.56
CA ASN A 584 8.49 29.43 -27.58
C ASN A 584 9.35 30.16 -28.61
N ALA A 585 10.41 30.86 -28.16
CA ALA A 585 11.34 31.54 -29.03
C ALA A 585 12.11 30.54 -29.93
N LEU A 586 12.57 29.42 -29.37
CA LEU A 586 13.29 28.37 -30.09
C LEU A 586 12.37 27.69 -31.13
N ASN A 587 11.16 27.33 -30.75
CA ASN A 587 10.20 26.74 -31.68
C ASN A 587 9.89 27.67 -32.85
N THR A 588 9.71 28.96 -32.60
CA THR A 588 9.49 29.98 -33.64
C THR A 588 10.69 30.08 -34.58
N ALA A 589 11.90 30.10 -34.06
CA ALA A 589 13.11 30.17 -34.86
C ALA A 589 13.33 28.91 -35.73
N VAL A 590 13.09 27.72 -35.17
CA VAL A 590 13.19 26.44 -35.88
C VAL A 590 12.13 26.34 -36.99
N GLN A 591 10.87 26.75 -36.72
CA GLN A 591 9.81 26.77 -37.72
C GLN A 591 10.13 27.71 -38.90
N ALA A 592 10.68 28.91 -38.58
CA ALA A 592 11.07 29.86 -39.64
C ALA A 592 12.21 29.34 -40.53
N ALA A 593 13.15 28.58 -39.94
CA ALA A 593 14.22 27.94 -40.69
C ALA A 593 13.69 26.78 -41.54
N SER A 594 12.86 25.91 -40.98
CA SER A 594 12.27 24.77 -41.71
C SER A 594 11.40 25.20 -42.88
N ALA A 595 10.56 26.24 -42.71
CA ALA A 595 9.71 26.77 -43.77
C ALA A 595 10.54 27.27 -44.97
N GLN A 596 11.71 27.86 -44.76
CA GLN A 596 12.58 28.35 -45.81
C GLN A 596 13.36 27.21 -46.51
N MET A 597 13.72 26.14 -45.77
CA MET A 597 14.33 24.94 -46.34
C MET A 597 13.39 24.23 -47.31
N TYR A 598 12.08 24.22 -47.06
CA TYR A 598 11.09 23.66 -47.96
C TYR A 598 10.78 24.55 -49.17
N GLN A 599 10.94 25.87 -49.04
CA GLN A 599 10.77 26.81 -50.17
C GLN A 599 11.97 26.87 -51.13
N GLY A 600 13.17 26.52 -50.65
CA GLY A 600 14.39 26.45 -51.50
C GLY A 600 14.54 25.19 -52.35
N GLY A 601 13.65 24.18 -52.19
CA GLY A 601 13.68 22.92 -52.94
C GLY A 601 12.74 22.83 -54.15
N ALA A 602 12.00 23.88 -54.48
CA ALA A 602 11.12 23.91 -55.64
C ALA A 602 11.81 24.66 -56.82
N GLN A 603 12.53 23.93 -57.68
CA GLN A 603 12.85 24.41 -59.03
C GLN A 603 11.58 24.39 -59.90
N PRO A 604 11.29 25.48 -60.68
CA PRO A 604 10.15 25.50 -61.55
C PRO A 604 10.46 24.80 -62.87
N GLY A 605 9.81 23.69 -63.10
CA GLY A 605 9.73 23.03 -64.40
C GLY A 605 8.33 23.10 -64.95
N ALA A 606 8.22 23.91 -65.96
CA ALA A 606 7.27 24.22 -67.03
C ALA A 606 6.00 23.35 -67.26
N ASP A 607 4.97 24.13 -67.70
CA ASP A 607 3.85 23.79 -68.62
C ASP A 607 2.69 22.92 -68.11
N ALA A 608 1.48 23.42 -68.00
CA ALA A 608 0.52 23.86 -69.01
C ALA A 608 -0.89 24.04 -68.44
N GLN A 609 -1.43 25.17 -68.78
CA GLN A 609 -2.84 25.46 -69.10
C GLN A 609 -3.99 24.57 -68.63
N GLY A 610 -4.95 25.22 -67.97
CA GLY A 610 -6.34 25.04 -68.36
C GLY A 610 -7.37 24.83 -67.28
N ALA A 611 -8.26 25.83 -67.24
CA ALA A 611 -9.67 25.78 -66.88
C ALA A 611 -10.14 26.15 -65.49
N GLN A 612 -10.77 27.31 -65.52
CA GLN A 612 -11.77 27.94 -64.67
C GLN A 612 -12.85 26.97 -64.13
N GLY A 613 -13.34 27.32 -62.96
CA GLY A 613 -14.76 27.14 -62.65
C GLY A 613 -15.09 26.77 -61.23
N GLY A 614 -15.50 27.72 -60.44
CA GLY A 614 -16.81 27.75 -59.82
C GLY A 614 -17.05 27.05 -58.48
N GLN A 615 -17.19 27.88 -57.47
CA GLN A 615 -18.28 27.90 -56.46
C GLN A 615 -18.59 26.71 -55.54
N GLN A 616 -18.45 27.06 -54.26
CA GLN A 616 -19.44 26.91 -53.15
C GLN A 616 -19.87 25.52 -52.65
N ALA A 617 -19.67 25.43 -51.35
CA ALA A 617 -20.65 25.10 -50.29
C ALA A 617 -20.79 23.63 -49.84
N GLN A 618 -20.70 23.55 -48.54
CA GLN A 618 -21.45 22.70 -47.60
C GLN A 618 -21.08 21.24 -47.38
N ASP A 619 -20.53 21.03 -46.18
CA ASP A 619 -21.09 20.23 -45.06
C ASP A 619 -21.33 18.72 -45.29
N ASN A 620 -20.83 17.99 -44.38
CA ASN A 620 -21.21 16.70 -43.79
C ASN A 620 -20.23 15.52 -43.91
N GLY A 621 -19.69 15.20 -42.76
CA GLY A 621 -19.84 13.92 -42.07
C GLY A 621 -19.18 12.68 -42.70
N SER A 622 -18.45 12.06 -41.78
CA SER A 622 -18.23 10.61 -41.64
C SER A 622 -16.96 9.95 -42.16
N ASN A 623 -16.29 9.33 -41.20
CA ASN A 623 -15.57 8.05 -41.21
C ASN A 623 -14.58 7.77 -42.39
N GLY A 624 -13.35 7.55 -41.99
CA GLY A 624 -12.36 6.84 -42.79
C GLY A 624 -11.18 6.45 -41.90
N ALA A 625 -11.18 5.19 -41.50
CA ALA A 625 -10.00 4.54 -40.92
C ALA A 625 -8.89 4.52 -41.98
N ASP A 626 -7.68 4.85 -41.58
CA ASP A 626 -6.48 4.57 -42.36
C ASP A 626 -5.45 3.81 -41.52
N ASP A 627 -5.09 2.69 -42.14
CA ASP A 627 -4.11 1.68 -41.85
C ASP A 627 -2.79 2.18 -41.21
N ILE A 628 -2.45 1.59 -40.07
CA ILE A 628 -1.07 1.54 -39.59
C ILE A 628 -0.53 0.15 -39.94
N GLN A 629 0.47 0.11 -40.83
CA GLN A 629 1.20 -1.09 -41.21
C GLN A 629 2.02 -1.59 -40.00
N ASP A 630 1.82 -2.86 -39.66
CA ASP A 630 2.64 -3.65 -38.77
C ASP A 630 4.08 -3.77 -39.28
N ALA A 631 5.04 -3.50 -38.41
CA ALA A 631 6.44 -3.86 -38.63
C ALA A 631 6.72 -5.21 -37.96
N ASP A 632 6.98 -6.21 -38.77
CA ASP A 632 7.42 -7.55 -38.38
C ASP A 632 8.76 -7.49 -37.64
N PHE A 633 8.81 -8.06 -36.40
CA PHE A 633 10.05 -8.40 -35.73
C PHE A 633 10.30 -9.91 -35.87
N GLU A 634 11.36 -10.28 -36.59
CA GLU A 634 11.90 -11.65 -36.60
C GLU A 634 12.52 -12.01 -35.25
N GLU A 635 12.07 -13.14 -34.66
CA GLU A 635 12.77 -13.83 -33.58
C GLU A 635 14.09 -14.42 -34.08
N VAL A 636 15.19 -14.05 -33.40
CA VAL A 636 16.46 -14.76 -33.51
C VAL A 636 16.57 -15.77 -32.38
N LYS A 637 16.77 -17.02 -32.73
CA LYS A 637 16.95 -18.19 -31.86
C LYS A 637 18.12 -18.09 -30.91
#